data_0f31022cec6a8a1e75b35b5a6aaf5db3
#
_entry.id   0f31022cec6a8a1e75b35b5a6aaf5db3
#
_cell.length_a   1.000
_cell.length_b   1.000
_cell.length_c   1.000
_cell.angle_alpha   90.00
_cell.angle_beta   90.00
_cell.angle_gamma   90.00
#
_symmetry.space_group_name_H-M   'P 1'
#
loop_
_entity.id
_entity.type
_entity.pdbx_description
1 polymer ?
#
loop_
_entity_poly.entity_id
_entity_poly.type
_entity_poly.pdbx_seq_one_letter_code
_entity_poly.pdbx_strand_id
1 'polypeptide(L)'
;MIVKRIALLLLLSACATSRTASDLPTVAVPNLEERALLLLLVDRQMYDDFTVQQALKGDASLREDLAVALGRIPDRQGRTVLQGLLIDDAAAVRRAAAFALGELEDPEAQTALFQAARDADRETGVLAVEALGKLGARVVDVLEALLPLPETERWARLLPSLFRFKEETIVALAERGLNQTDPELHARAAYSLSRDPFPQALPTLRKLLADADPRVRAWAARAIGLVGTGEDLPALRPLLDDGDPGPLIQSLRAARALIAGGKAQAPADWTSRLRALLDDPRPGVRASALEAAGAWAAGSPEIGEALAARTAAGETWERGIALVALAAGKHPKSAELTAVAAGASDVALRARAAEAAGLLGLPVGGKILEGLAGDASPRVRAAALAAWLAADPQAGEVARKALQDPDAGVRGGALDWLAEHPVATLADLEPALAGVYHPGMQEAGLAAVRAVAARAQSQPLERGAAVALLEKAAASGPYVLRREAGAQLGKLGRPVPPLEPAEKGKGPEVYREIVQRTRRPRTVEIRTERGAITVRLECPQAPLTCINFLGLAGQGFYDGLTFHRVVPDFVIQGGDPHGDGTGGPGYVIRDEINRLRYERGAVGMALAGPDTGGSQFFITLSPQPHLDGGYTVFGEVVAGAEVLDQIRLGDKIEKVVEVR
;
A
#
# COMPACT_ATOMS: atom_id res chain seq x y z
N MET A 1 28.29 9.16 13.27
CA MET A 1 28.14 8.31 14.47
C MET A 1 27.40 8.97 15.62
N ILE A 2 27.51 10.28 15.80
CA ILE A 2 26.84 11.04 16.89
C ILE A 2 25.34 11.24 16.63
N VAL A 3 24.92 11.49 15.39
CA VAL A 3 23.51 11.72 15.00
C VAL A 3 22.61 10.48 15.16
N LYS A 4 23.14 9.26 14.92
CA LYS A 4 22.36 8.00 15.09
C LYS A 4 22.06 7.64 16.56
N ARG A 5 22.93 8.03 17.49
CA ARG A 5 22.68 7.86 18.95
C ARG A 5 21.64 8.86 19.49
N ILE A 6 21.55 10.04 18.86
CA ILE A 6 20.64 11.10 19.28
C ILE A 6 19.20 10.78 18.90
N ALA A 7 18.91 10.21 17.72
CA ALA A 7 17.54 9.96 17.27
C ALA A 7 16.78 8.92 18.12
N LEU A 8 17.43 7.84 18.58
CA LEU A 8 16.73 6.83 19.41
C LEU A 8 16.74 7.15 20.90
N LEU A 9 17.80 7.80 21.41
CA LEU A 9 17.77 8.37 22.75
C LEU A 9 16.73 9.51 22.84
N LEU A 10 16.49 10.26 21.77
CA LEU A 10 15.41 11.25 21.68
C LEU A 10 14.02 10.60 21.57
N LEU A 11 13.85 9.45 20.90
CA LEU A 11 12.60 8.68 20.90
C LEU A 11 12.23 8.19 22.32
N LEU A 12 13.21 7.78 23.11
CA LEU A 12 13.00 7.40 24.51
C LEU A 12 12.91 8.62 25.46
N SER A 13 13.65 9.71 25.18
CA SER A 13 13.71 10.93 25.99
C SER A 13 12.50 11.86 25.81
N ALA A 14 11.92 11.98 24.60
CA ALA A 14 10.75 12.83 24.37
C ALA A 14 9.47 12.31 25.08
N CYS A 15 9.44 11.00 25.42
CA CYS A 15 8.42 10.44 26.32
C CYS A 15 8.73 10.66 27.83
N ALA A 16 9.93 11.12 28.18
CA ALA A 16 10.37 11.26 29.59
C ALA A 16 10.04 12.63 30.22
N THR A 17 9.57 13.61 29.44
CA THR A 17 9.27 14.96 29.98
C THR A 17 7.83 15.16 30.47
N SER A 18 7.02 14.09 30.56
CA SER A 18 5.75 14.16 31.28
C SER A 18 5.59 13.02 32.27
N ARG A 19 6.03 13.24 33.49
CA ARG A 19 5.93 12.37 34.68
C ARG A 19 6.75 11.07 34.62
N THR A 20 7.55 10.90 35.67
CA THR A 20 8.40 9.75 35.99
C THR A 20 7.72 8.41 35.70
N ALA A 21 8.46 7.50 35.12
CA ALA A 21 8.07 6.11 34.78
C ALA A 21 7.61 5.25 35.99
N SER A 22 7.33 5.88 37.16
CA SER A 22 7.02 5.21 38.44
C SER A 22 5.54 4.92 38.69
N ASP A 23 4.59 5.39 37.87
CA ASP A 23 3.16 5.33 38.25
C ASP A 23 2.31 4.31 37.46
N LEU A 24 2.89 3.48 36.60
CA LEU A 24 2.18 2.33 36.07
C LEU A 24 2.44 1.12 36.97
N PRO A 25 1.39 0.45 37.49
CA PRO A 25 1.60 -0.79 38.24
C PRO A 25 2.41 -1.74 37.34
N THR A 26 3.56 -2.17 37.84
CA THR A 26 4.43 -3.17 37.21
C THR A 26 3.73 -4.52 37.22
N VAL A 27 2.71 -4.68 36.37
CA VAL A 27 2.16 -6.01 36.08
C VAL A 27 3.24 -6.76 35.31
N ALA A 28 3.75 -7.84 35.89
CA ALA A 28 4.74 -8.68 35.27
C ALA A 28 4.25 -9.13 33.89
N VAL A 29 5.08 -8.96 32.87
CA VAL A 29 4.82 -9.53 31.53
C VAL A 29 5.40 -10.94 31.55
N PRO A 30 4.59 -11.99 31.39
CA PRO A 30 5.11 -13.36 31.32
C PRO A 30 6.10 -13.49 30.16
N ASN A 31 7.18 -14.22 30.37
CA ASN A 31 8.22 -14.50 29.37
C ASN A 31 8.79 -13.21 28.73
N LEU A 32 9.00 -12.17 29.54
CA LEU A 32 9.42 -10.85 29.05
C LEU A 32 10.77 -10.89 28.30
N GLU A 33 11.73 -11.67 28.80
CA GLU A 33 13.06 -11.79 28.20
C GLU A 33 12.97 -12.48 26.83
N GLU A 34 12.25 -13.59 26.77
CA GLU A 34 12.07 -14.36 25.55
C GLU A 34 11.32 -13.53 24.49
N ARG A 35 10.26 -12.82 24.87
CA ARG A 35 9.51 -11.91 23.99
C ARG A 35 10.40 -10.77 23.48
N ALA A 36 11.25 -10.21 24.34
CA ALA A 36 12.21 -9.18 23.95
C ALA A 36 13.24 -9.70 22.95
N LEU A 37 13.73 -10.94 23.15
CA LEU A 37 14.65 -11.58 22.21
C LEU A 37 13.96 -11.88 20.87
N LEU A 38 12.72 -12.40 20.86
CA LEU A 38 11.96 -12.60 19.61
C LEU A 38 11.79 -11.29 18.84
N LEU A 39 11.42 -10.19 19.51
CA LEU A 39 11.26 -8.89 18.88
C LEU A 39 12.59 -8.34 18.34
N LEU A 40 13.70 -8.58 19.06
CA LEU A 40 15.05 -8.26 18.60
C LEU A 40 15.39 -9.04 17.32
N LEU A 41 15.06 -10.33 17.23
CA LEU A 41 15.30 -11.13 16.03
C LEU A 41 14.51 -10.59 14.84
N VAL A 42 13.23 -10.19 15.05
CA VAL A 42 12.40 -9.55 14.03
C VAL A 42 13.03 -8.25 13.54
N ASP A 43 13.44 -7.33 14.44
CA ASP A 43 14.04 -6.04 14.05
C ASP A 43 15.40 -6.25 13.35
N ARG A 44 16.14 -7.30 13.72
CA ARG A 44 17.41 -7.69 13.08
C ARG A 44 17.25 -8.49 11.81
N GLN A 45 16.08 -9.03 11.56
CA GLN A 45 15.81 -9.94 10.43
C GLN A 45 16.77 -11.13 10.42
N MET A 46 16.92 -11.80 11.58
CA MET A 46 17.86 -12.92 11.72
C MET A 46 17.23 -14.07 12.51
N TYR A 47 17.54 -15.30 12.11
CA TYR A 47 17.21 -16.51 12.83
C TYR A 47 18.31 -16.81 13.87
N ASP A 48 17.90 -17.22 15.08
CA ASP A 48 18.81 -17.70 16.13
C ASP A 48 18.24 -18.95 16.78
N ASP A 49 18.90 -20.09 16.53
CA ASP A 49 18.40 -21.40 16.98
C ASP A 49 18.28 -21.48 18.50
N PHE A 50 19.21 -20.90 19.26
CA PHE A 50 19.15 -20.92 20.72
C PHE A 50 17.88 -20.25 21.25
N THR A 51 17.58 -19.05 20.79
CA THR A 51 16.36 -18.28 21.17
C THR A 51 15.12 -19.04 20.76
N VAL A 52 15.07 -19.60 19.55
CA VAL A 52 13.95 -20.40 19.03
C VAL A 52 13.71 -21.64 19.92
N GLN A 53 14.73 -22.40 20.26
CA GLN A 53 14.61 -23.59 21.12
C GLN A 53 14.19 -23.25 22.55
N GLN A 54 14.56 -22.09 23.09
CA GLN A 54 14.04 -21.64 24.39
C GLN A 54 12.55 -21.26 24.30
N ALA A 55 12.14 -20.52 23.27
CA ALA A 55 10.75 -20.12 23.08
C ALA A 55 9.81 -21.33 22.86
N LEU A 56 10.25 -22.39 22.18
CA LEU A 56 9.51 -23.63 22.00
C LEU A 56 9.15 -24.34 23.32
N LYS A 57 9.96 -24.15 24.36
CA LYS A 57 9.71 -24.73 25.70
C LYS A 57 8.73 -23.92 26.54
N GLY A 58 8.38 -22.72 26.08
CA GLY A 58 7.49 -21.81 26.79
C GLY A 58 6.02 -22.23 26.77
N ASP A 59 5.18 -21.37 27.35
CA ASP A 59 3.74 -21.55 27.29
C ASP A 59 3.18 -21.31 25.87
N ALA A 60 1.91 -21.62 25.66
CA ALA A 60 1.27 -21.47 24.36
C ALA A 60 1.35 -20.03 23.82
N SER A 61 1.29 -19.03 24.70
CA SER A 61 1.37 -17.63 24.29
C SER A 61 2.78 -17.27 23.76
N LEU A 62 3.84 -17.80 24.37
CA LEU A 62 5.20 -17.58 23.87
C LEU A 62 5.44 -18.34 22.56
N ARG A 63 4.89 -19.56 22.41
CA ARG A 63 4.98 -20.31 21.15
C ARG A 63 4.19 -19.64 20.02
N GLU A 64 3.05 -18.97 20.33
CA GLU A 64 2.33 -18.12 19.37
C GLU A 64 3.20 -16.95 18.92
N ASP A 65 3.83 -16.22 19.86
CA ASP A 65 4.74 -15.11 19.53
C ASP A 65 5.95 -15.59 18.72
N LEU A 66 6.48 -16.76 19.01
CA LEU A 66 7.55 -17.39 18.22
C LEU A 66 7.10 -17.62 16.77
N ALA A 67 5.89 -18.20 16.57
CA ALA A 67 5.38 -18.42 15.23
C ALA A 67 5.23 -17.10 14.45
N VAL A 68 4.69 -16.05 15.10
CA VAL A 68 4.57 -14.70 14.51
C VAL A 68 5.95 -14.14 14.16
N ALA A 69 6.93 -14.25 15.07
CA ALA A 69 8.27 -13.75 14.83
C ALA A 69 8.95 -14.46 13.64
N LEU A 70 8.84 -15.78 13.56
CA LEU A 70 9.41 -16.57 12.46
C LEU A 70 8.78 -16.23 11.10
N GLY A 71 7.50 -15.91 11.04
CA GLY A 71 6.84 -15.46 9.81
C GLY A 71 7.31 -14.07 9.33
N ARG A 72 7.87 -13.25 10.22
CA ARG A 72 8.41 -11.91 9.91
C ARG A 72 9.91 -11.92 9.57
N ILE A 73 10.59 -13.05 9.76
CA ILE A 73 12.01 -13.21 9.49
C ILE A 73 12.16 -14.00 8.18
N PRO A 74 12.73 -13.43 7.10
CA PRO A 74 12.81 -14.08 5.79
C PRO A 74 13.93 -15.15 5.76
N ASP A 75 13.86 -16.09 6.71
CA ASP A 75 14.82 -17.20 6.84
C ASP A 75 14.09 -18.54 6.78
N ARG A 76 14.47 -19.38 5.81
CA ARG A 76 13.85 -20.69 5.59
C ARG A 76 14.07 -21.69 6.73
N GLN A 77 15.00 -21.46 7.63
CA GLN A 77 15.19 -22.30 8.83
C GLN A 77 13.92 -22.26 9.73
N GLY A 78 13.22 -21.12 9.75
CA GLY A 78 11.95 -20.98 10.47
C GLY A 78 10.85 -21.91 9.96
N ARG A 79 10.86 -22.33 8.68
CA ARG A 79 9.85 -23.21 8.10
C ARG A 79 9.67 -24.53 8.87
N THR A 80 10.76 -25.23 9.16
CA THR A 80 10.70 -26.52 9.84
C THR A 80 10.08 -26.38 11.24
N VAL A 81 10.42 -25.32 11.95
CA VAL A 81 9.84 -24.99 13.25
C VAL A 81 8.34 -24.72 13.12
N LEU A 82 7.94 -23.89 12.17
CA LEU A 82 6.54 -23.54 11.91
C LEU A 82 5.71 -24.76 11.48
N GLN A 83 6.27 -25.67 10.68
CA GLN A 83 5.61 -26.94 10.34
C GLN A 83 5.36 -27.81 11.60
N GLY A 84 6.29 -27.81 12.56
CA GLY A 84 6.07 -28.45 13.86
C GLY A 84 4.97 -27.76 14.68
N LEU A 85 4.89 -26.42 14.64
CA LEU A 85 3.87 -25.65 15.36
C LEU A 85 2.47 -25.77 14.74
N LEU A 86 2.32 -26.23 13.49
CA LEU A 86 1.00 -26.55 12.90
C LEU A 86 0.25 -27.69 13.62
N ILE A 87 0.95 -28.50 14.40
CA ILE A 87 0.35 -29.60 15.17
C ILE A 87 0.41 -29.35 16.69
N ASP A 88 0.62 -28.10 17.12
CA ASP A 88 0.60 -27.73 18.54
C ASP A 88 -0.78 -27.97 19.15
N ASP A 89 -0.84 -28.31 20.43
CA ASP A 89 -2.10 -28.55 21.15
C ASP A 89 -2.98 -27.28 21.17
N ALA A 90 -2.36 -26.08 21.27
CA ALA A 90 -3.07 -24.81 21.31
C ALA A 90 -3.43 -24.30 19.90
N ALA A 91 -4.71 -24.11 19.64
CA ALA A 91 -5.20 -23.58 18.36
C ALA A 91 -4.60 -22.22 17.99
N ALA A 92 -4.35 -21.35 18.98
CA ALA A 92 -3.72 -20.05 18.75
C ALA A 92 -2.33 -20.18 18.11
N VAL A 93 -1.54 -21.15 18.56
CA VAL A 93 -0.22 -21.46 18.01
C VAL A 93 -0.33 -21.98 16.58
N ARG A 94 -1.27 -22.93 16.33
CA ARG A 94 -1.49 -23.48 14.99
C ARG A 94 -1.94 -22.39 14.00
N ARG A 95 -2.83 -21.47 14.43
CA ARG A 95 -3.24 -20.29 13.63
C ARG A 95 -2.05 -19.42 13.26
N ALA A 96 -1.21 -19.08 14.25
CA ALA A 96 -0.02 -18.28 14.01
C ALA A 96 0.97 -18.97 13.07
N ALA A 97 1.18 -20.28 13.22
CA ALA A 97 2.04 -21.07 12.35
C ALA A 97 1.54 -21.15 10.91
N ALA A 98 0.22 -21.36 10.70
CA ALA A 98 -0.38 -21.39 9.37
C ALA A 98 -0.23 -20.04 8.65
N PHE A 99 -0.50 -18.94 9.36
CA PHE A 99 -0.30 -17.58 8.84
C PHE A 99 1.18 -17.35 8.49
N ALA A 100 2.09 -17.63 9.43
CA ALA A 100 3.53 -17.40 9.28
C ALA A 100 4.14 -18.16 8.09
N LEU A 101 3.70 -19.39 7.83
CA LEU A 101 4.14 -20.16 6.66
C LEU A 101 3.71 -19.50 5.33
N GLY A 102 2.57 -18.83 5.32
CA GLY A 102 2.15 -18.01 4.17
C GLY A 102 3.04 -16.78 3.96
N GLU A 103 3.53 -16.16 5.05
CA GLU A 103 4.41 -14.98 4.97
C GLU A 103 5.85 -15.33 4.55
N LEU A 104 6.31 -16.54 4.87
CA LEU A 104 7.63 -17.02 4.41
C LEU A 104 7.70 -17.27 2.89
N GLU A 105 6.57 -17.40 2.23
CA GLU A 105 6.45 -17.67 0.78
C GLU A 105 7.33 -18.85 0.31
N ASP A 106 7.53 -19.86 1.16
CA ASP A 106 8.33 -21.06 0.84
C ASP A 106 7.43 -22.20 0.35
N PRO A 107 7.45 -22.57 -0.97
CA PRO A 107 6.59 -23.61 -1.52
C PRO A 107 6.72 -24.99 -0.85
N GLU A 108 7.86 -25.28 -0.20
CA GLU A 108 8.03 -26.54 0.52
C GLU A 108 7.12 -26.67 1.76
N ALA A 109 6.42 -25.60 2.17
CA ALA A 109 5.42 -25.64 3.22
C ALA A 109 4.06 -26.20 2.75
N GLN A 110 3.79 -26.30 1.46
CA GLN A 110 2.46 -26.64 0.93
C GLN A 110 1.92 -27.96 1.48
N THR A 111 2.73 -29.01 1.56
CA THR A 111 2.28 -30.33 2.07
C THR A 111 1.70 -30.25 3.48
N ALA A 112 2.38 -29.54 4.40
CA ALA A 112 1.90 -29.36 5.76
C ALA A 112 0.65 -28.47 5.81
N LEU A 113 0.58 -27.44 4.97
CA LEU A 113 -0.58 -26.55 4.88
C LEU A 113 -1.83 -27.25 4.30
N PHE A 114 -1.70 -28.18 3.35
CA PHE A 114 -2.82 -29.02 2.90
C PHE A 114 -3.41 -29.89 4.04
N GLN A 115 -2.59 -30.33 4.98
CA GLN A 115 -3.08 -31.02 6.19
C GLN A 115 -3.77 -30.04 7.14
N ALA A 116 -3.15 -28.88 7.40
CA ALA A 116 -3.70 -27.84 8.27
C ALA A 116 -5.00 -27.21 7.72
N ALA A 117 -5.24 -27.25 6.41
CA ALA A 117 -6.50 -26.82 5.81
C ALA A 117 -7.72 -27.58 6.33
N ARG A 118 -7.52 -28.77 6.91
CA ARG A 118 -8.55 -29.64 7.54
C ARG A 118 -8.53 -29.58 9.07
N ASP A 119 -7.78 -28.67 9.67
CA ASP A 119 -7.67 -28.56 11.13
C ASP A 119 -9.06 -28.52 11.80
N ALA A 120 -9.18 -29.08 13.00
CA ALA A 120 -10.41 -29.02 13.78
C ALA A 120 -10.82 -27.58 14.12
N ASP A 121 -9.84 -26.70 14.30
CA ASP A 121 -10.06 -25.25 14.41
C ASP A 121 -10.26 -24.64 13.02
N ARG A 122 -11.46 -24.10 12.78
CA ARG A 122 -11.84 -23.51 11.48
C ARG A 122 -10.86 -22.42 11.05
N GLU A 123 -10.46 -21.55 11.98
CA GLU A 123 -9.59 -20.41 11.67
C GLU A 123 -8.19 -20.86 11.23
N THR A 124 -7.63 -21.90 11.84
CA THR A 124 -6.39 -22.54 11.37
C THR A 124 -6.55 -23.00 9.92
N GLY A 125 -7.69 -23.64 9.60
CA GLY A 125 -7.96 -24.09 8.23
C GLY A 125 -8.11 -22.93 7.22
N VAL A 126 -8.75 -21.83 7.61
CA VAL A 126 -8.86 -20.62 6.77
C VAL A 126 -7.48 -20.04 6.47
N LEU A 127 -6.64 -19.89 7.51
CA LEU A 127 -5.29 -19.33 7.37
C LEU A 127 -4.37 -20.26 6.56
N ALA A 128 -4.54 -21.58 6.66
CA ALA A 128 -3.82 -22.55 5.84
C ALA A 128 -4.21 -22.44 4.35
N VAL A 129 -5.50 -22.25 4.04
CA VAL A 129 -5.97 -22.04 2.66
C VAL A 129 -5.45 -20.68 2.14
N GLU A 130 -5.44 -19.64 2.96
CA GLU A 130 -4.85 -18.35 2.62
C GLU A 130 -3.36 -18.48 2.27
N ALA A 131 -2.62 -19.18 3.13
CA ALA A 131 -1.19 -19.46 2.91
C ALA A 131 -0.95 -20.23 1.60
N LEU A 132 -1.75 -21.27 1.31
CA LEU A 132 -1.68 -22.03 0.06
C LEU A 132 -1.89 -21.13 -1.16
N GLY A 133 -2.83 -20.18 -1.10
CA GLY A 133 -3.04 -19.20 -2.16
C GLY A 133 -1.84 -18.28 -2.37
N LYS A 134 -1.18 -17.83 -1.29
CA LYS A 134 0.06 -17.03 -1.35
C LYS A 134 1.22 -17.82 -1.96
N LEU A 135 1.33 -19.10 -1.63
CA LEU A 135 2.36 -19.99 -2.15
C LEU A 135 2.11 -20.49 -3.57
N GLY A 136 1.05 -20.02 -4.24
CA GLY A 136 0.74 -20.38 -5.62
C GLY A 136 0.26 -21.83 -5.79
N ALA A 137 -0.32 -22.43 -4.76
CA ALA A 137 -0.97 -23.74 -4.87
C ALA A 137 -2.15 -23.65 -5.86
N ARG A 138 -2.44 -24.77 -6.56
CA ARG A 138 -3.61 -24.81 -7.44
C ARG A 138 -4.89 -24.95 -6.61
N VAL A 139 -5.93 -24.23 -6.97
CA VAL A 139 -7.21 -24.26 -6.23
C VAL A 139 -7.85 -25.65 -6.22
N VAL A 140 -7.63 -26.43 -7.26
CA VAL A 140 -8.17 -27.81 -7.35
C VAL A 140 -7.53 -28.73 -6.31
N ASP A 141 -6.25 -28.58 -6.00
CA ASP A 141 -5.54 -29.36 -4.98
C ASP A 141 -6.03 -28.97 -3.56
N VAL A 142 -6.34 -27.69 -3.35
CA VAL A 142 -6.97 -27.20 -2.12
C VAL A 142 -8.38 -27.79 -1.95
N LEU A 143 -9.19 -27.80 -3.01
CA LEU A 143 -10.52 -28.40 -2.98
C LEU A 143 -10.44 -29.89 -2.65
N GLU A 144 -9.53 -30.63 -3.27
CA GLU A 144 -9.30 -32.04 -2.99
C GLU A 144 -8.93 -32.25 -1.51
N ALA A 145 -8.04 -31.43 -0.97
CA ALA A 145 -7.69 -31.46 0.44
C ALA A 145 -8.90 -31.22 1.36
N LEU A 146 -9.85 -30.39 0.96
CA LEU A 146 -11.05 -30.05 1.74
C LEU A 146 -12.20 -31.06 1.60
N LEU A 147 -12.15 -32.00 0.62
CA LEU A 147 -13.24 -32.95 0.37
C LEU A 147 -13.74 -33.73 1.60
N PRO A 148 -12.90 -34.13 2.57
CA PRO A 148 -13.36 -34.83 3.77
C PRO A 148 -14.26 -34.00 4.69
N LEU A 149 -14.28 -32.67 4.54
CA LEU A 149 -15.09 -31.78 5.36
C LEU A 149 -16.52 -31.66 4.84
N PRO A 150 -17.51 -31.34 5.72
CA PRO A 150 -18.84 -30.94 5.30
C PRO A 150 -18.79 -29.76 4.30
N GLU A 151 -19.77 -29.69 3.39
CA GLU A 151 -19.77 -28.68 2.32
C GLU A 151 -19.72 -27.25 2.88
N THR A 152 -20.48 -26.96 3.93
CA THR A 152 -20.47 -25.64 4.60
C THR A 152 -19.08 -25.28 5.15
N GLU A 153 -18.37 -26.23 5.73
CA GLU A 153 -16.98 -26.02 6.21
C GLU A 153 -16.00 -25.80 5.06
N ARG A 154 -16.17 -26.50 3.94
CA ARG A 154 -15.34 -26.27 2.75
C ARG A 154 -15.44 -24.83 2.24
N TRP A 155 -16.68 -24.34 2.11
CA TRP A 155 -16.90 -22.96 1.64
C TRP A 155 -16.41 -21.94 2.66
N ALA A 156 -16.64 -22.15 3.95
CA ALA A 156 -16.17 -21.26 5.01
C ALA A 156 -14.63 -21.11 5.02
N ARG A 157 -13.89 -22.13 4.58
CA ARG A 157 -12.42 -22.09 4.52
C ARG A 157 -11.88 -21.56 3.19
N LEU A 158 -12.57 -21.83 2.10
CA LEU A 158 -12.10 -21.47 0.76
C LEU A 158 -12.41 -20.03 0.38
N LEU A 159 -13.65 -19.58 0.58
CA LEU A 159 -14.14 -18.31 0.06
C LEU A 159 -13.40 -17.07 0.59
N PRO A 160 -12.96 -17.00 1.86
CA PRO A 160 -12.22 -15.85 2.36
C PRO A 160 -10.95 -15.53 1.57
N SER A 161 -10.33 -16.57 0.96
CA SER A 161 -9.05 -16.45 0.26
C SER A 161 -9.09 -16.87 -1.20
N LEU A 162 -10.27 -17.16 -1.77
CA LEU A 162 -10.42 -17.65 -3.14
C LEU A 162 -9.81 -16.67 -4.17
N PHE A 163 -9.87 -15.36 -3.92
CA PHE A 163 -9.27 -14.33 -4.78
C PHE A 163 -7.74 -14.40 -4.90
N ARG A 164 -7.06 -15.16 -4.04
CA ARG A 164 -5.59 -15.32 -4.07
C ARG A 164 -5.15 -16.33 -5.13
N PHE A 165 -6.05 -17.20 -5.57
CA PHE A 165 -5.78 -18.16 -6.63
C PHE A 165 -5.97 -17.48 -7.99
N LYS A 166 -4.92 -17.50 -8.83
CA LYS A 166 -4.88 -16.77 -10.11
C LYS A 166 -5.28 -17.68 -11.30
N GLU A 167 -6.33 -18.47 -11.11
CA GLU A 167 -6.79 -19.47 -12.04
C GLU A 167 -8.23 -19.17 -12.50
N GLU A 168 -8.53 -19.39 -13.79
CA GLU A 168 -9.88 -19.18 -14.32
C GLU A 168 -10.94 -20.05 -13.63
N THR A 169 -10.54 -21.20 -13.10
CA THR A 169 -11.41 -22.10 -12.33
C THR A 169 -12.08 -21.45 -11.14
N ILE A 170 -11.50 -20.34 -10.60
CA ILE A 170 -12.13 -19.60 -9.50
C ILE A 170 -13.50 -19.02 -9.87
N VAL A 171 -13.77 -18.75 -11.16
CA VAL A 171 -15.04 -18.18 -11.60
C VAL A 171 -16.19 -19.13 -11.23
N ALA A 172 -16.11 -20.39 -11.65
CA ALA A 172 -17.14 -21.38 -11.34
C ALA A 172 -17.27 -21.64 -9.82
N LEU A 173 -16.16 -21.59 -9.08
CA LEU A 173 -16.17 -21.75 -7.63
C LEU A 173 -16.84 -20.57 -6.92
N ALA A 174 -16.50 -19.36 -7.32
CA ALA A 174 -17.12 -18.16 -6.77
C ALA A 174 -18.61 -18.09 -7.11
N GLU A 175 -19.04 -18.45 -8.34
CA GLU A 175 -20.45 -18.53 -8.71
C GLU A 175 -21.24 -19.52 -7.86
N ARG A 176 -20.65 -20.66 -7.50
CA ARG A 176 -21.23 -21.59 -6.52
C ARG A 176 -21.24 -20.98 -5.11
N GLY A 177 -20.18 -20.24 -4.76
CA GLY A 177 -20.07 -19.53 -3.48
C GLY A 177 -21.13 -18.45 -3.29
N LEU A 178 -21.61 -17.81 -4.36
CA LEU A 178 -22.70 -16.83 -4.31
C LEU A 178 -24.03 -17.40 -3.79
N ASN A 179 -24.22 -18.72 -3.80
CA ASN A 179 -25.42 -19.38 -3.25
C ASN A 179 -25.34 -19.62 -1.73
N GLN A 180 -24.27 -19.18 -1.05
CA GLN A 180 -24.17 -19.30 0.39
C GLN A 180 -25.16 -18.36 1.08
N THR A 181 -25.81 -18.85 2.14
CA THR A 181 -26.76 -18.08 2.94
C THR A 181 -26.06 -17.12 3.93
N ASP A 182 -24.80 -17.36 4.24
CA ASP A 182 -23.98 -16.46 5.03
C ASP A 182 -23.60 -15.24 4.18
N PRO A 183 -24.04 -14.00 4.57
CA PRO A 183 -23.79 -12.80 3.78
C PRO A 183 -22.31 -12.50 3.59
N GLU A 184 -21.46 -12.85 4.56
CA GLU A 184 -20.02 -12.60 4.42
C GLU A 184 -19.38 -13.59 3.43
N LEU A 185 -19.76 -14.85 3.42
CA LEU A 185 -19.28 -15.81 2.43
C LEU A 185 -19.76 -15.46 1.02
N HIS A 186 -21.01 -14.99 0.88
CA HIS A 186 -21.53 -14.45 -0.37
C HIS A 186 -20.68 -13.25 -0.85
N ALA A 187 -20.42 -12.29 0.02
CA ALA A 187 -19.59 -11.12 -0.30
C ALA A 187 -18.14 -11.53 -0.67
N ARG A 188 -17.54 -12.50 0.01
CA ARG A 188 -16.20 -13.02 -0.34
C ARG A 188 -16.16 -13.71 -1.71
N ALA A 189 -17.23 -14.43 -2.07
CA ALA A 189 -17.37 -15.01 -3.41
C ALA A 189 -17.44 -13.91 -4.49
N ALA A 190 -18.27 -12.89 -4.27
CA ALA A 190 -18.37 -11.73 -5.16
C ALA A 190 -17.03 -10.98 -5.27
N TYR A 191 -16.33 -10.80 -4.15
CA TYR A 191 -14.99 -10.18 -4.14
C TYR A 191 -14.00 -10.96 -5.01
N SER A 192 -14.03 -12.30 -4.94
CA SER A 192 -13.14 -13.15 -5.74
C SER A 192 -13.37 -13.01 -7.24
N LEU A 193 -14.62 -12.81 -7.68
CA LEU A 193 -14.95 -12.49 -9.08
C LEU A 193 -14.47 -11.09 -9.51
N SER A 194 -14.24 -10.20 -8.55
CA SER A 194 -14.03 -8.77 -8.81
C SER A 194 -12.59 -8.31 -8.67
N ARG A 195 -11.75 -9.06 -7.95
CA ARG A 195 -10.39 -8.60 -7.61
C ARG A 195 -9.46 -8.61 -8.82
N ASP A 196 -9.34 -9.76 -9.49
CA ASP A 196 -8.61 -9.95 -10.74
C ASP A 196 -9.58 -10.64 -11.73
N PRO A 197 -10.53 -9.89 -12.32
CA PRO A 197 -11.68 -10.47 -12.99
C PRO A 197 -11.29 -11.12 -14.30
N PHE A 198 -11.90 -12.29 -14.56
CA PHE A 198 -11.86 -12.95 -15.85
C PHE A 198 -13.06 -12.53 -16.71
N PRO A 199 -12.93 -12.38 -18.03
CA PRO A 199 -14.06 -12.02 -18.91
C PRO A 199 -15.27 -12.96 -18.80
N GLN A 200 -15.05 -14.23 -18.49
CA GLN A 200 -16.09 -15.24 -18.29
C GLN A 200 -17.03 -14.91 -17.11
N ALA A 201 -16.57 -14.12 -16.14
CA ALA A 201 -17.38 -13.69 -15.01
C ALA A 201 -18.41 -12.58 -15.36
N LEU A 202 -18.31 -11.95 -16.54
CA LEU A 202 -19.17 -10.81 -16.92
C LEU A 202 -20.68 -11.07 -16.76
N PRO A 203 -21.25 -12.22 -17.16
CA PRO A 203 -22.67 -12.47 -16.98
C PRO A 203 -23.11 -12.43 -15.50
N THR A 204 -22.25 -12.95 -14.62
CA THR A 204 -22.49 -12.95 -13.17
C THR A 204 -22.26 -11.56 -12.58
N LEU A 205 -21.19 -10.86 -12.97
CA LEU A 205 -20.92 -9.49 -12.53
C LEU A 205 -22.05 -8.52 -12.87
N ARG A 206 -22.68 -8.65 -14.05
CA ARG A 206 -23.86 -7.86 -14.43
C ARG A 206 -25.04 -8.07 -13.47
N LYS A 207 -25.28 -9.31 -13.01
CA LYS A 207 -26.34 -9.61 -12.04
C LYS A 207 -26.01 -9.01 -10.66
N LEU A 208 -24.75 -9.05 -10.25
CA LEU A 208 -24.27 -8.52 -8.97
C LEU A 208 -24.38 -6.98 -8.86
N LEU A 209 -24.55 -6.25 -9.97
CA LEU A 209 -24.84 -4.80 -9.92
C LEU A 209 -26.17 -4.46 -9.21
N ALA A 210 -27.08 -5.42 -9.06
CA ALA A 210 -28.35 -5.27 -8.35
C ALA A 210 -28.37 -6.01 -7.01
N ASP A 211 -27.22 -6.43 -6.49
CA ASP A 211 -27.13 -7.14 -5.22
C ASP A 211 -27.60 -6.28 -4.04
N ALA A 212 -28.12 -6.92 -2.99
CA ALA A 212 -28.55 -6.24 -1.79
C ALA A 212 -27.40 -5.56 -1.03
N ASP A 213 -26.20 -6.20 -1.03
CA ASP A 213 -25.01 -5.68 -0.36
C ASP A 213 -24.32 -4.62 -1.24
N PRO A 214 -24.19 -3.35 -0.77
CA PRO A 214 -23.51 -2.31 -1.53
C PRO A 214 -22.03 -2.62 -1.83
N ARG A 215 -21.35 -3.38 -0.98
CA ARG A 215 -19.97 -3.82 -1.24
C ARG A 215 -19.91 -4.67 -2.49
N VAL A 216 -20.86 -5.59 -2.65
CA VAL A 216 -20.96 -6.49 -3.80
C VAL A 216 -21.24 -5.68 -5.08
N ARG A 217 -22.20 -4.73 -5.04
CA ARG A 217 -22.48 -3.85 -6.18
C ARG A 217 -21.25 -3.04 -6.59
N ALA A 218 -20.50 -2.49 -5.61
CA ALA A 218 -19.29 -1.71 -5.86
C ALA A 218 -18.18 -2.56 -6.52
N TRP A 219 -17.93 -3.76 -5.99
CA TRP A 219 -16.93 -4.67 -6.55
C TRP A 219 -17.30 -5.13 -7.96
N ALA A 220 -18.58 -5.43 -8.20
CA ALA A 220 -19.05 -5.80 -9.54
C ALA A 220 -18.86 -4.65 -10.54
N ALA A 221 -19.20 -3.42 -10.18
CA ALA A 221 -18.99 -2.24 -11.02
C ALA A 221 -17.50 -2.03 -11.34
N ARG A 222 -16.62 -2.14 -10.32
CA ARG A 222 -15.17 -2.08 -10.51
C ARG A 222 -14.67 -3.14 -11.51
N ALA A 223 -15.10 -4.38 -11.35
CA ALA A 223 -14.69 -5.49 -12.21
C ALA A 223 -15.14 -5.27 -13.67
N ILE A 224 -16.37 -4.80 -13.88
CA ILE A 224 -16.88 -4.46 -15.21
C ILE A 224 -16.02 -3.37 -15.86
N GLY A 225 -15.54 -2.38 -15.10
CA GLY A 225 -14.60 -1.37 -15.61
C GLY A 225 -13.30 -1.97 -16.16
N LEU A 226 -12.84 -3.10 -15.61
CA LEU A 226 -11.60 -3.77 -16.01
C LEU A 226 -11.79 -4.69 -17.25
N VAL A 227 -12.80 -5.56 -17.21
CA VAL A 227 -12.98 -6.60 -18.24
C VAL A 227 -14.19 -6.40 -19.13
N GLY A 228 -15.04 -5.43 -18.84
CA GLY A 228 -16.26 -5.12 -19.58
C GLY A 228 -15.99 -4.47 -20.94
N THR A 229 -17.08 -4.28 -21.65
CA THR A 229 -17.16 -3.64 -22.97
C THR A 229 -18.07 -2.41 -22.92
N GLY A 230 -18.22 -1.71 -24.05
CA GLY A 230 -19.15 -0.58 -24.16
C GLY A 230 -20.61 -0.95 -23.94
N GLU A 231 -20.98 -2.20 -24.17
CA GLU A 231 -22.33 -2.72 -23.95
C GLU A 231 -22.70 -2.78 -22.46
N ASP A 232 -21.71 -2.71 -21.58
CA ASP A 232 -21.92 -2.75 -20.13
C ASP A 232 -22.28 -1.39 -19.52
N LEU A 233 -22.06 -0.27 -20.22
CA LEU A 233 -22.37 1.07 -19.72
C LEU A 233 -23.81 1.23 -19.24
N PRO A 234 -24.85 0.79 -20.00
CA PRO A 234 -26.23 0.94 -19.53
C PRO A 234 -26.51 0.24 -18.21
N ALA A 235 -25.83 -0.90 -17.95
CA ALA A 235 -26.00 -1.64 -16.70
C ALA A 235 -25.39 -0.90 -15.48
N LEU A 236 -24.38 -0.06 -15.69
CA LEU A 236 -23.76 0.75 -14.64
C LEU A 236 -24.59 1.99 -14.27
N ARG A 237 -25.47 2.48 -15.17
CA ARG A 237 -26.21 3.72 -14.99
C ARG A 237 -27.05 3.79 -13.70
N PRO A 238 -27.78 2.74 -13.29
CA PRO A 238 -28.58 2.77 -12.07
C PRO A 238 -27.76 3.05 -10.80
N LEU A 239 -26.47 2.63 -10.78
CA LEU A 239 -25.60 2.84 -9.62
C LEU A 239 -25.21 4.31 -9.40
N LEU A 240 -25.40 5.19 -10.39
CA LEU A 240 -25.23 6.64 -10.19
C LEU A 240 -26.27 7.23 -9.24
N ASP A 241 -27.36 6.52 -8.99
CA ASP A 241 -28.44 6.89 -8.09
C ASP A 241 -28.41 6.03 -6.80
N ASP A 242 -27.34 5.25 -6.59
CA ASP A 242 -27.21 4.42 -5.39
C ASP A 242 -27.10 5.28 -4.12
N GLY A 243 -27.77 4.85 -3.07
CA GLY A 243 -27.72 5.52 -1.76
C GLY A 243 -26.35 5.42 -1.09
N ASP A 244 -25.63 4.31 -1.33
CA ASP A 244 -24.26 4.09 -0.84
C ASP A 244 -23.24 4.72 -1.80
N PRO A 245 -22.21 5.43 -1.29
CA PRO A 245 -21.22 6.06 -2.14
C PRO A 245 -20.33 5.07 -2.91
N GLY A 246 -20.08 3.88 -2.38
CA GLY A 246 -19.18 2.89 -2.99
C GLY A 246 -19.60 2.47 -4.40
N PRO A 247 -20.81 1.91 -4.61
CA PRO A 247 -21.32 1.56 -5.94
C PRO A 247 -21.32 2.73 -6.92
N LEU A 248 -21.71 3.93 -6.46
CA LEU A 248 -21.71 5.14 -7.26
C LEU A 248 -20.31 5.51 -7.74
N ILE A 249 -19.33 5.55 -6.82
CA ILE A 249 -17.92 5.86 -7.12
C ILE A 249 -17.35 4.84 -8.11
N GLN A 250 -17.58 3.55 -7.87
CA GLN A 250 -17.06 2.50 -8.73
C GLN A 250 -17.73 2.49 -10.11
N SER A 251 -19.03 2.86 -10.20
CA SER A 251 -19.72 3.03 -11.48
C SER A 251 -19.12 4.16 -12.32
N LEU A 252 -18.82 5.32 -11.70
CA LEU A 252 -18.15 6.44 -12.36
C LEU A 252 -16.75 6.04 -12.89
N ARG A 253 -15.98 5.33 -12.08
CA ARG A 253 -14.66 4.83 -12.46
C ARG A 253 -14.72 3.82 -13.60
N ALA A 254 -15.66 2.87 -13.52
CA ALA A 254 -15.87 1.87 -14.56
C ALA A 254 -16.25 2.53 -15.90
N ALA A 255 -17.19 3.45 -15.87
CA ALA A 255 -17.61 4.18 -17.06
C ALA A 255 -16.44 4.98 -17.68
N ARG A 256 -15.69 5.71 -16.84
CA ARG A 256 -14.46 6.41 -17.29
C ARG A 256 -13.48 5.45 -17.95
N ALA A 257 -13.21 4.30 -17.34
CA ALA A 257 -12.26 3.32 -17.88
C ALA A 257 -12.70 2.76 -19.24
N LEU A 258 -13.98 2.45 -19.39
CA LEU A 258 -14.54 1.94 -20.66
C LEU A 258 -14.50 2.99 -21.77
N ILE A 259 -14.79 4.25 -21.46
CA ILE A 259 -14.80 5.35 -22.43
C ILE A 259 -13.36 5.75 -22.79
N ALA A 260 -12.49 5.99 -21.81
CA ALA A 260 -11.10 6.37 -22.05
C ALA A 260 -10.29 5.26 -22.75
N GLY A 261 -10.63 3.99 -22.49
CA GLY A 261 -10.07 2.83 -23.20
C GLY A 261 -10.57 2.65 -24.64
N GLY A 262 -11.41 3.54 -25.14
CA GLY A 262 -11.98 3.48 -26.50
C GLY A 262 -13.00 2.37 -26.71
N LYS A 263 -13.45 1.73 -25.63
CA LYS A 263 -14.45 0.65 -25.68
C LYS A 263 -15.89 1.16 -25.83
N ALA A 264 -16.12 2.44 -25.54
CA ALA A 264 -17.44 3.08 -25.63
C ALA A 264 -17.33 4.57 -25.90
N GLN A 265 -18.46 5.17 -26.29
CA GLN A 265 -18.63 6.62 -26.28
C GLN A 265 -19.33 7.08 -25.00
N ALA A 266 -19.09 8.33 -24.59
CA ALA A 266 -19.73 8.90 -23.43
C ALA A 266 -21.26 9.04 -23.65
N PRO A 267 -22.11 8.38 -22.81
CA PRO A 267 -23.56 8.43 -23.01
C PRO A 267 -24.12 9.82 -22.71
N ALA A 268 -24.90 10.38 -23.65
CA ALA A 268 -25.47 11.72 -23.52
C ALA A 268 -26.54 11.79 -22.41
N ASP A 269 -27.28 10.71 -22.16
CA ASP A 269 -28.29 10.61 -21.11
C ASP A 269 -27.73 10.60 -19.69
N TRP A 270 -26.42 10.42 -19.52
CA TRP A 270 -25.75 10.53 -18.22
C TRP A 270 -25.37 11.98 -17.85
N THR A 271 -25.34 12.88 -18.83
CA THR A 271 -24.79 14.24 -18.69
C THR A 271 -25.44 15.01 -17.53
N SER A 272 -26.78 15.02 -17.44
CA SER A 272 -27.49 15.74 -16.39
C SER A 272 -27.18 15.19 -15.00
N ARG A 273 -27.11 13.86 -14.87
CA ARG A 273 -26.78 13.22 -13.59
C ARG A 273 -25.32 13.46 -13.21
N LEU A 274 -24.40 13.30 -14.15
CA LEU A 274 -22.98 13.59 -13.93
C LEU A 274 -22.77 15.05 -13.52
N ARG A 275 -23.47 15.99 -14.18
CA ARG A 275 -23.42 17.41 -13.82
C ARG A 275 -23.87 17.66 -12.38
N ALA A 276 -24.95 17.01 -11.93
CA ALA A 276 -25.41 17.09 -10.55
C ALA A 276 -24.39 16.51 -9.55
N LEU A 277 -23.70 15.43 -9.90
CA LEU A 277 -22.68 14.79 -9.05
C LEU A 277 -21.41 15.64 -8.87
N LEU A 278 -21.15 16.60 -9.77
CA LEU A 278 -20.05 17.58 -9.58
C LEU A 278 -20.27 18.47 -8.35
N ASP A 279 -21.52 18.57 -7.87
CA ASP A 279 -21.89 19.37 -6.70
C ASP A 279 -22.41 18.48 -5.54
N ASP A 280 -22.14 17.16 -5.56
CA ASP A 280 -22.55 16.22 -4.49
C ASP A 280 -21.93 16.65 -3.14
N PRO A 281 -22.68 16.61 -2.03
CA PRO A 281 -22.18 17.02 -0.72
C PRO A 281 -21.00 16.16 -0.23
N ARG A 282 -20.88 14.91 -0.70
CA ARG A 282 -19.84 13.96 -0.32
C ARG A 282 -18.56 14.21 -1.14
N PRO A 283 -17.41 14.59 -0.52
CA PRO A 283 -16.17 14.92 -1.24
C PRO A 283 -15.67 13.79 -2.14
N GLY A 284 -15.74 12.52 -1.68
CA GLY A 284 -15.32 11.36 -2.46
C GLY A 284 -16.15 11.14 -3.74
N VAL A 285 -17.45 11.42 -3.68
CA VAL A 285 -18.34 11.37 -4.86
C VAL A 285 -17.98 12.49 -5.82
N ARG A 286 -17.83 13.74 -5.32
CA ARG A 286 -17.40 14.89 -6.17
C ARG A 286 -16.06 14.63 -6.87
N ALA A 287 -15.06 14.11 -6.13
CA ALA A 287 -13.76 13.77 -6.71
C ALA A 287 -13.91 12.78 -7.86
N SER A 288 -14.64 11.69 -7.64
CA SER A 288 -14.87 10.66 -8.66
C SER A 288 -15.69 11.17 -9.84
N ALA A 289 -16.66 12.06 -9.59
CA ALA A 289 -17.42 12.70 -10.66
C ALA A 289 -16.56 13.66 -11.50
N LEU A 290 -15.71 14.48 -10.87
CA LEU A 290 -14.77 15.35 -11.57
C LEU A 290 -13.79 14.54 -12.44
N GLU A 291 -13.23 13.45 -11.91
CA GLU A 291 -12.35 12.56 -12.67
C GLU A 291 -13.08 11.92 -13.86
N ALA A 292 -14.29 11.43 -13.65
CA ALA A 292 -15.08 10.78 -14.69
C ALA A 292 -15.51 11.77 -15.77
N ALA A 293 -15.87 12.99 -15.40
CA ALA A 293 -16.35 14.05 -16.29
C ALA A 293 -15.36 14.38 -17.42
N GLY A 294 -14.07 14.13 -17.22
CA GLY A 294 -13.06 14.26 -18.28
C GLY A 294 -13.40 13.44 -19.52
N ALA A 295 -13.96 12.24 -19.36
CA ALA A 295 -14.36 11.39 -20.48
C ALA A 295 -15.56 11.95 -21.29
N TRP A 296 -16.36 12.83 -20.70
CA TRP A 296 -17.48 13.52 -21.35
C TRP A 296 -17.08 14.89 -21.92
N ALA A 297 -16.00 15.49 -21.44
CA ALA A 297 -15.64 16.88 -21.72
C ALA A 297 -15.47 17.19 -23.22
N ALA A 298 -14.98 16.24 -24.03
CA ALA A 298 -14.82 16.40 -25.47
C ALA A 298 -16.15 16.38 -26.23
N GLY A 299 -17.13 15.62 -25.77
CA GLY A 299 -18.42 15.40 -26.43
C GLY A 299 -19.60 16.19 -25.83
N SER A 300 -19.41 16.82 -24.66
CA SER A 300 -20.43 17.58 -23.96
C SER A 300 -19.90 18.97 -23.57
N PRO A 301 -20.30 20.04 -24.30
CA PRO A 301 -19.93 21.40 -23.94
C PRO A 301 -20.35 21.79 -22.52
N GLU A 302 -21.49 21.29 -22.05
CA GLU A 302 -21.99 21.54 -20.68
C GLU A 302 -21.02 21.01 -19.62
N ILE A 303 -20.53 19.79 -19.77
CA ILE A 303 -19.57 19.18 -18.83
C ILE A 303 -18.20 19.88 -18.94
N GLY A 304 -17.75 20.15 -20.17
CA GLY A 304 -16.47 20.85 -20.41
C GLY A 304 -16.43 22.25 -19.75
N GLU A 305 -17.50 23.04 -19.91
CA GLU A 305 -17.60 24.37 -19.28
C GLU A 305 -17.74 24.25 -17.75
N ALA A 306 -18.45 23.23 -17.23
CA ALA A 306 -18.54 23.01 -15.79
C ALA A 306 -17.19 22.69 -15.16
N LEU A 307 -16.36 21.84 -15.81
CA LEU A 307 -14.99 21.56 -15.39
C LEU A 307 -14.10 22.82 -15.49
N ALA A 308 -14.22 23.60 -16.57
CA ALA A 308 -13.46 24.83 -16.74
C ALA A 308 -13.77 25.85 -15.62
N ALA A 309 -15.07 26.02 -15.29
CA ALA A 309 -15.50 26.88 -14.19
C ALA A 309 -14.93 26.38 -12.83
N ARG A 310 -14.93 25.05 -12.60
CA ARG A 310 -14.40 24.47 -11.37
C ARG A 310 -12.88 24.68 -11.27
N THR A 311 -12.14 24.57 -12.37
CA THR A 311 -10.70 24.85 -12.43
C THR A 311 -10.40 26.31 -12.05
N ALA A 312 -11.25 27.25 -12.43
CA ALA A 312 -11.05 28.67 -12.14
C ALA A 312 -11.40 29.03 -10.68
N ALA A 313 -12.50 28.50 -10.11
CA ALA A 313 -13.12 29.00 -8.88
C ALA A 313 -13.44 27.91 -7.83
N GLY A 314 -13.02 26.67 -8.01
CA GLY A 314 -13.21 25.58 -7.01
C GLY A 314 -12.22 25.64 -5.85
N GLU A 315 -12.39 24.77 -4.87
CA GLU A 315 -11.38 24.50 -3.84
C GLU A 315 -10.10 23.96 -4.52
N THR A 316 -8.93 24.15 -3.92
CA THR A 316 -7.64 23.78 -4.55
C THR A 316 -7.61 22.33 -5.06
N TRP A 317 -8.10 21.38 -4.27
CA TRP A 317 -8.14 19.97 -4.66
C TRP A 317 -9.09 19.70 -5.85
N GLU A 318 -10.26 20.38 -5.89
CA GLU A 318 -11.21 20.28 -7.02
C GLU A 318 -10.64 20.90 -8.28
N ARG A 319 -10.01 22.07 -8.16
CA ARG A 319 -9.32 22.74 -9.27
C ARG A 319 -8.29 21.83 -9.92
N GLY A 320 -7.47 21.16 -9.10
CA GLY A 320 -6.48 20.22 -9.60
C GLY A 320 -7.07 19.01 -10.33
N ILE A 321 -8.11 18.39 -9.78
CA ILE A 321 -8.80 17.26 -10.42
C ILE A 321 -9.48 17.69 -11.72
N ALA A 322 -10.22 18.80 -11.69
CA ALA A 322 -10.91 19.33 -12.87
C ALA A 322 -9.94 19.69 -14.01
N LEU A 323 -8.78 20.27 -13.68
CA LEU A 323 -7.74 20.60 -14.65
C LEU A 323 -7.22 19.35 -15.37
N VAL A 324 -6.87 18.32 -14.61
CA VAL A 324 -6.40 17.04 -15.17
C VAL A 324 -7.48 16.38 -16.01
N ALA A 325 -8.74 16.41 -15.54
CA ALA A 325 -9.88 15.88 -16.27
C ALA A 325 -10.11 16.62 -17.62
N LEU A 326 -10.00 17.94 -17.66
CA LEU A 326 -10.08 18.73 -18.90
C LEU A 326 -8.97 18.38 -19.89
N ALA A 327 -7.73 18.21 -19.39
CA ALA A 327 -6.60 17.86 -20.23
C ALA A 327 -6.78 16.45 -20.81
N ALA A 328 -7.20 15.48 -20.00
CA ALA A 328 -7.53 14.13 -20.43
C ALA A 328 -8.64 14.08 -21.47
N GLY A 329 -9.67 14.93 -21.31
CA GLY A 329 -10.79 15.10 -22.25
C GLY A 329 -10.44 15.97 -23.48
N LYS A 330 -9.22 16.48 -23.60
CA LYS A 330 -8.75 17.33 -24.70
C LYS A 330 -9.66 18.57 -24.94
N HIS A 331 -10.18 19.14 -23.85
CA HIS A 331 -11.05 20.31 -23.95
C HIS A 331 -10.28 21.53 -24.49
N PRO A 332 -10.86 22.40 -25.36
CA PRO A 332 -10.14 23.51 -25.99
C PRO A 332 -9.44 24.46 -25.02
N LYS A 333 -10.03 24.73 -23.85
CA LYS A 333 -9.45 25.61 -22.82
C LYS A 333 -8.37 24.95 -21.95
N SER A 334 -8.10 23.65 -22.12
CA SER A 334 -7.21 22.91 -21.21
C SER A 334 -5.77 23.45 -21.22
N ALA A 335 -5.24 23.80 -22.39
CA ALA A 335 -3.88 24.35 -22.51
C ALA A 335 -3.72 25.70 -21.79
N GLU A 336 -4.67 26.60 -21.98
CA GLU A 336 -4.68 27.92 -21.32
C GLU A 336 -4.80 27.77 -19.79
N LEU A 337 -5.76 27.00 -19.33
CA LEU A 337 -5.98 26.78 -17.88
C LEU A 337 -4.79 26.07 -17.22
N THR A 338 -4.12 25.15 -17.94
CA THR A 338 -2.91 24.50 -17.46
C THR A 338 -1.75 25.50 -17.31
N ALA A 339 -1.58 26.41 -18.28
CA ALA A 339 -0.55 27.45 -18.20
C ALA A 339 -0.81 28.41 -17.02
N VAL A 340 -2.07 28.79 -16.77
CA VAL A 340 -2.46 29.59 -15.61
C VAL A 340 -2.17 28.86 -14.30
N ALA A 341 -2.54 27.60 -14.21
CA ALA A 341 -2.32 26.79 -13.01
C ALA A 341 -0.83 26.52 -12.73
N ALA A 342 0.01 26.43 -13.76
CA ALA A 342 1.47 26.30 -13.64
C ALA A 342 2.12 27.53 -12.97
N GLY A 343 1.50 28.70 -13.05
CA GLY A 343 1.93 29.94 -12.37
C GLY A 343 1.28 30.16 -10.99
N ALA A 344 0.48 29.24 -10.48
CA ALA A 344 -0.23 29.42 -9.22
C ALA A 344 0.73 29.45 -8.01
N SER A 345 0.35 30.18 -6.95
CA SER A 345 1.11 30.19 -5.69
C SER A 345 1.05 28.83 -4.96
N ASP A 346 -0.04 28.09 -5.13
CA ASP A 346 -0.26 26.79 -4.51
C ASP A 346 0.57 25.68 -5.18
N VAL A 347 1.39 24.99 -4.39
CA VAL A 347 2.30 23.93 -4.85
C VAL A 347 1.53 22.74 -5.41
N ALA A 348 0.42 22.34 -4.76
CA ALA A 348 -0.35 21.19 -5.20
C ALA A 348 -1.02 21.46 -6.56
N LEU A 349 -1.50 22.68 -6.77
CA LEU A 349 -2.08 23.06 -8.06
C LEU A 349 -1.04 23.10 -9.18
N ARG A 350 0.20 23.60 -8.91
CA ARG A 350 1.29 23.53 -9.88
C ARG A 350 1.70 22.10 -10.22
N ALA A 351 1.72 21.19 -9.22
CA ALA A 351 1.98 19.76 -9.46
C ALA A 351 0.89 19.14 -10.36
N ARG A 352 -0.39 19.48 -10.13
CA ARG A 352 -1.49 19.04 -11.01
C ARG A 352 -1.41 19.66 -12.41
N ALA A 353 -0.88 20.89 -12.54
CA ALA A 353 -0.63 21.48 -13.85
C ALA A 353 0.45 20.70 -14.64
N ALA A 354 1.46 20.15 -13.97
CA ALA A 354 2.43 19.26 -14.61
C ALA A 354 1.76 17.99 -15.16
N GLU A 355 0.91 17.34 -14.37
CA GLU A 355 0.15 16.17 -14.80
C GLU A 355 -0.75 16.50 -16.02
N ALA A 356 -1.48 17.60 -15.96
CA ALA A 356 -2.31 18.07 -17.07
C ALA A 356 -1.47 18.38 -18.33
N ALA A 357 -0.31 19.00 -18.17
CA ALA A 357 0.60 19.30 -19.29
C ALA A 357 1.11 18.03 -20.00
N GLY A 358 1.41 16.96 -19.25
CA GLY A 358 1.75 15.66 -19.82
C GLY A 358 0.61 15.09 -20.68
N LEU A 359 -0.62 15.17 -20.21
CA LEU A 359 -1.82 14.71 -20.93
C LEU A 359 -2.12 15.52 -22.20
N LEU A 360 -1.71 16.79 -22.25
CA LEU A 360 -1.79 17.63 -23.47
C LEU A 360 -0.78 17.18 -24.55
N GLY A 361 0.21 16.37 -24.17
CA GLY A 361 1.31 15.95 -25.02
C GLY A 361 2.39 17.03 -25.23
N LEU A 362 3.60 16.60 -25.56
CA LEU A 362 4.78 17.49 -25.62
C LEU A 362 4.67 18.69 -26.59
N PRO A 363 3.99 18.58 -27.76
CA PRO A 363 3.84 19.77 -28.65
C PRO A 363 3.14 20.94 -27.98
N VAL A 364 2.25 20.69 -27.02
CA VAL A 364 1.48 21.70 -26.29
C VAL A 364 2.01 21.88 -24.88
N GLY A 365 2.15 20.76 -24.13
CA GLY A 365 2.52 20.75 -22.72
C GLY A 365 4.02 20.89 -22.44
N GLY A 366 4.89 20.62 -23.44
CA GLY A 366 6.34 20.54 -23.23
C GLY A 366 6.96 21.80 -22.62
N LYS A 367 6.57 22.99 -23.09
CA LYS A 367 7.05 24.27 -22.51
C LYS A 367 6.60 24.47 -21.07
N ILE A 368 5.41 24.00 -20.72
CA ILE A 368 4.89 24.07 -19.34
C ILE A 368 5.71 23.12 -18.47
N LEU A 369 5.94 21.90 -18.94
CA LEU A 369 6.75 20.91 -18.22
C LEU A 369 8.20 21.37 -18.03
N GLU A 370 8.80 22.01 -19.05
CA GLU A 370 10.16 22.60 -18.97
C GLU A 370 10.24 23.67 -17.86
N GLY A 371 9.24 24.55 -17.78
CA GLY A 371 9.15 25.54 -16.72
C GLY A 371 9.00 24.93 -15.34
N LEU A 372 8.11 23.93 -15.19
CA LEU A 372 7.84 23.25 -13.93
C LEU A 372 8.98 22.31 -13.49
N ALA A 373 9.81 21.82 -14.40
CA ALA A 373 11.03 21.08 -14.08
C ALA A 373 12.09 21.94 -13.36
N GLY A 374 11.97 23.27 -13.44
CA GLY A 374 12.79 24.25 -12.70
C GLY A 374 12.12 24.82 -11.45
N ASP A 375 10.96 24.30 -11.02
CA ASP A 375 10.21 24.82 -9.86
C ASP A 375 11.01 24.73 -8.56
N ALA A 376 10.81 25.69 -7.66
CA ALA A 376 11.44 25.69 -6.34
C ALA A 376 11.03 24.48 -5.50
N SER A 377 9.79 23.97 -5.67
CA SER A 377 9.27 22.82 -4.95
C SER A 377 9.70 21.50 -5.61
N PRO A 378 10.38 20.59 -4.88
CA PRO A 378 10.72 19.27 -5.40
C PRO A 378 9.48 18.47 -5.82
N ARG A 379 8.36 18.63 -5.13
CA ARG A 379 7.07 18.00 -5.48
C ARG A 379 6.62 18.38 -6.89
N VAL A 380 6.77 19.65 -7.28
CA VAL A 380 6.39 20.12 -8.62
C VAL A 380 7.38 19.58 -9.67
N ARG A 381 8.69 19.58 -9.37
CA ARG A 381 9.71 19.03 -10.27
C ARG A 381 9.50 17.51 -10.49
N ALA A 382 9.19 16.75 -9.42
CA ALA A 382 8.88 15.33 -9.52
C ALA A 382 7.64 15.07 -10.40
N ALA A 383 6.57 15.85 -10.21
CA ALA A 383 5.37 15.77 -11.03
C ALA A 383 5.65 16.11 -12.50
N ALA A 384 6.47 17.13 -12.76
CA ALA A 384 6.86 17.50 -14.12
C ALA A 384 7.70 16.41 -14.80
N LEU A 385 8.65 15.81 -14.06
CA LEU A 385 9.43 14.68 -14.54
C LEU A 385 8.53 13.49 -14.89
N ALA A 386 7.70 13.06 -13.96
CA ALA A 386 6.79 11.93 -14.16
C ALA A 386 5.87 12.12 -15.37
N ALA A 387 5.30 13.33 -15.51
CA ALA A 387 4.44 13.69 -16.63
C ALA A 387 5.21 13.69 -17.99
N TRP A 388 6.46 14.16 -17.99
CA TRP A 388 7.30 14.14 -19.18
C TRP A 388 7.65 12.71 -19.60
N LEU A 389 8.13 11.89 -18.65
CA LEU A 389 8.50 10.50 -18.88
C LEU A 389 7.33 9.64 -19.37
N ALA A 390 6.11 9.92 -18.88
CA ALA A 390 4.89 9.26 -19.35
C ALA A 390 4.49 9.72 -20.76
N ALA A 391 4.77 10.97 -21.15
CA ALA A 391 4.41 11.52 -22.45
C ALA A 391 5.41 11.17 -23.56
N ASP A 392 6.66 10.81 -23.23
CA ASP A 392 7.73 10.49 -24.16
C ASP A 392 8.52 9.22 -23.74
N PRO A 393 8.26 8.09 -24.38
CA PRO A 393 9.04 6.87 -24.13
C PRO A 393 10.54 7.00 -24.49
N GLN A 394 10.95 8.05 -25.18
CA GLN A 394 12.34 8.32 -25.55
C GLN A 394 12.99 9.42 -24.68
N ALA A 395 12.38 9.80 -23.56
CA ALA A 395 12.85 10.85 -22.66
C ALA A 395 14.13 10.51 -21.86
N GLY A 396 15.00 9.64 -22.36
CA GLY A 396 16.23 9.22 -21.68
C GLY A 396 17.14 10.39 -21.29
N GLU A 397 17.21 11.46 -22.09
CA GLU A 397 17.98 12.67 -21.75
C GLU A 397 17.38 13.41 -20.56
N VAL A 398 16.05 13.52 -20.50
CA VAL A 398 15.32 14.14 -19.39
C VAL A 398 15.54 13.33 -18.10
N ALA A 399 15.43 12.00 -18.17
CA ALA A 399 15.70 11.12 -17.04
C ALA A 399 17.15 11.25 -16.55
N ARG A 400 18.15 11.23 -17.45
CA ARG A 400 19.57 11.41 -17.07
C ARG A 400 19.83 12.77 -16.42
N LYS A 401 19.25 13.87 -16.95
CA LYS A 401 19.37 15.20 -16.34
C LYS A 401 18.76 15.22 -14.93
N ALA A 402 17.64 14.56 -14.71
CA ALA A 402 16.98 14.49 -13.41
C ALA A 402 17.78 13.70 -12.35
N LEU A 403 18.76 12.86 -12.74
CA LEU A 403 19.71 12.24 -11.80
C LEU A 403 20.58 13.26 -11.04
N GLN A 404 20.67 14.50 -11.53
CA GLN A 404 21.40 15.58 -10.89
C GLN A 404 20.52 16.50 -10.02
N ASP A 405 19.22 16.19 -9.88
CA ASP A 405 18.34 17.00 -9.04
C ASP A 405 18.80 16.95 -7.57
N PRO A 406 18.79 18.09 -6.86
CA PRO A 406 19.16 18.10 -5.44
C PRO A 406 18.24 17.25 -4.57
N ASP A 407 16.98 17.07 -4.97
CA ASP A 407 15.99 16.26 -4.25
C ASP A 407 16.08 14.79 -4.65
N ALA A 408 16.03 13.90 -3.66
CA ALA A 408 16.16 12.48 -3.94
C ALA A 408 14.88 11.82 -4.45
N GLY A 409 13.71 12.35 -4.13
CA GLY A 409 12.45 11.88 -4.69
C GLY A 409 12.43 12.09 -6.21
N VAL A 410 12.90 13.26 -6.68
CA VAL A 410 13.05 13.53 -8.12
C VAL A 410 14.06 12.56 -8.76
N ARG A 411 15.23 12.36 -8.13
CA ARG A 411 16.21 11.36 -8.62
C ARG A 411 15.64 9.94 -8.62
N GLY A 412 14.87 9.59 -7.58
CA GLY A 412 14.20 8.27 -7.45
C GLY A 412 13.26 7.99 -8.62
N GLY A 413 12.40 8.95 -8.98
CA GLY A 413 11.51 8.84 -10.13
C GLY A 413 12.24 8.65 -11.46
N ALA A 414 13.39 9.35 -11.65
CA ALA A 414 14.24 9.14 -12.80
C ALA A 414 14.85 7.72 -12.84
N LEU A 415 15.32 7.24 -11.70
CA LEU A 415 15.93 5.91 -11.56
C LEU A 415 14.93 4.78 -11.78
N ASP A 416 13.70 4.91 -11.30
CA ASP A 416 12.63 3.93 -11.53
C ASP A 416 12.32 3.80 -13.04
N TRP A 417 12.20 4.94 -13.71
CA TRP A 417 12.00 4.94 -15.17
C TRP A 417 13.21 4.33 -15.90
N LEU A 418 14.44 4.63 -15.49
CA LEU A 418 15.67 4.08 -16.07
C LEU A 418 15.85 2.58 -15.78
N ALA A 419 15.23 2.05 -14.75
CA ALA A 419 15.18 0.60 -14.50
C ALA A 419 14.33 -0.14 -15.54
N GLU A 420 13.28 0.50 -16.04
CA GLU A 420 12.42 -0.05 -17.11
C GLU A 420 12.99 0.27 -18.52
N HIS A 421 13.72 1.38 -18.63
CA HIS A 421 14.31 1.89 -19.89
C HIS A 421 15.82 2.07 -19.70
N PRO A 422 16.65 1.01 -19.81
CA PRO A 422 18.08 1.04 -19.45
C PRO A 422 18.96 1.80 -20.46
N VAL A 423 18.67 3.09 -20.68
CA VAL A 423 19.38 3.97 -21.61
C VAL A 423 20.51 4.79 -20.95
N ALA A 424 20.55 4.87 -19.60
CA ALA A 424 21.65 5.49 -18.87
C ALA A 424 22.88 4.58 -18.86
N THR A 425 24.08 5.18 -18.86
CA THR A 425 25.34 4.45 -18.69
C THR A 425 25.62 4.15 -17.21
N LEU A 426 26.55 3.22 -16.90
CA LEU A 426 26.97 3.02 -15.53
C LEU A 426 27.60 4.28 -14.91
N ALA A 427 28.27 5.12 -15.70
CA ALA A 427 28.82 6.38 -15.24
C ALA A 427 27.72 7.37 -14.77
N ASP A 428 26.52 7.30 -15.35
CA ASP A 428 25.37 8.07 -14.89
C ASP A 428 24.78 7.52 -13.59
N LEU A 429 24.75 6.17 -13.44
CA LEU A 429 24.08 5.47 -12.34
C LEU A 429 24.94 5.33 -11.08
N GLU A 430 26.25 5.21 -11.22
CA GLU A 430 27.18 5.00 -10.08
C GLU A 430 27.12 6.14 -9.05
N PRO A 431 27.15 7.45 -9.44
CA PRO A 431 26.98 8.55 -8.49
C PRO A 431 25.62 8.52 -7.78
N ALA A 432 24.54 8.16 -8.50
CA ALA A 432 23.21 8.02 -7.94
C ALA A 432 23.19 6.91 -6.88
N LEU A 433 23.75 5.73 -7.16
CA LEU A 433 23.87 4.65 -6.20
C LEU A 433 24.71 5.04 -4.98
N ALA A 434 25.82 5.78 -5.16
CA ALA A 434 26.64 6.25 -4.06
C ALA A 434 25.93 7.33 -3.19
N GLY A 435 25.12 8.18 -3.79
CA GLY A 435 24.40 9.27 -3.10
C GLY A 435 23.19 8.80 -2.28
N VAL A 436 22.65 7.62 -2.53
CA VAL A 436 21.43 7.11 -1.87
C VAL A 436 21.66 6.39 -0.54
N TYR A 437 22.89 6.31 -0.06
CA TYR A 437 23.16 5.81 1.30
C TYR A 437 22.75 6.77 2.42
N HIS A 438 22.09 7.87 2.06
CA HIS A 438 21.62 8.83 3.05
C HIS A 438 20.35 8.31 3.76
N PRO A 439 20.27 8.40 5.10
CA PRO A 439 19.05 8.05 5.82
C PRO A 439 17.84 8.83 5.29
N GLY A 440 16.71 8.14 5.08
CA GLY A 440 15.48 8.75 4.56
C GLY A 440 15.32 8.73 3.04
N MET A 441 16.29 8.13 2.31
CA MET A 441 16.32 8.08 0.85
C MET A 441 16.31 6.66 0.29
N GLN A 442 15.74 5.71 1.03
CA GLN A 442 15.84 4.30 0.66
C GLN A 442 15.11 3.97 -0.65
N GLU A 443 14.01 4.68 -0.97
CA GLU A 443 13.28 4.46 -2.22
C GLU A 443 14.13 4.77 -3.45
N ALA A 444 14.81 5.93 -3.45
CA ALA A 444 15.76 6.27 -4.52
C ALA A 444 16.92 5.26 -4.59
N GLY A 445 17.34 4.72 -3.44
CA GLY A 445 18.36 3.67 -3.37
C GLY A 445 17.92 2.37 -3.99
N LEU A 446 16.70 1.92 -3.68
CA LEU A 446 16.10 0.75 -4.29
C LEU A 446 15.97 0.91 -5.80
N ALA A 447 15.53 2.09 -6.26
CA ALA A 447 15.44 2.42 -7.68
C ALA A 447 16.82 2.39 -8.37
N ALA A 448 17.87 2.94 -7.72
CA ALA A 448 19.23 2.90 -8.24
C ALA A 448 19.77 1.45 -8.39
N VAL A 449 19.53 0.60 -7.40
CA VAL A 449 19.89 -0.82 -7.47
C VAL A 449 19.18 -1.50 -8.64
N ARG A 450 17.89 -1.27 -8.84
CA ARG A 450 17.13 -1.82 -9.96
C ARG A 450 17.65 -1.31 -11.32
N ALA A 451 17.94 -0.02 -11.44
CA ALA A 451 18.48 0.55 -12.67
C ALA A 451 19.85 -0.03 -13.04
N VAL A 452 20.76 -0.22 -12.07
CA VAL A 452 22.05 -0.89 -12.29
C VAL A 452 21.86 -2.35 -12.69
N ALA A 453 20.92 -3.06 -12.09
CA ALA A 453 20.60 -4.45 -12.45
C ALA A 453 20.02 -4.56 -13.88
N ALA A 454 19.12 -3.67 -14.27
CA ALA A 454 18.58 -3.60 -15.62
C ALA A 454 19.69 -3.33 -16.66
N ARG A 455 20.65 -2.47 -16.33
CA ARG A 455 21.83 -2.23 -17.17
C ARG A 455 22.69 -3.48 -17.31
N ALA A 456 22.90 -4.23 -16.23
CA ALA A 456 23.65 -5.50 -16.26
C ALA A 456 22.99 -6.56 -17.16
N GLN A 457 21.66 -6.54 -17.28
CA GLN A 457 20.89 -7.45 -18.14
C GLN A 457 20.95 -7.03 -19.61
N SER A 458 20.79 -5.73 -19.88
CA SER A 458 20.63 -5.20 -21.24
C SER A 458 21.96 -4.95 -21.96
N GLN A 459 23.09 -4.78 -21.26
CA GLN A 459 24.38 -4.39 -21.83
C GLN A 459 25.49 -5.37 -21.44
N PRO A 460 25.79 -6.38 -22.28
CA PRO A 460 26.80 -7.41 -21.98
C PRO A 460 28.19 -6.85 -21.68
N LEU A 461 28.59 -5.75 -22.34
CA LEU A 461 29.92 -5.15 -22.15
C LEU A 461 30.07 -4.47 -20.79
N GLU A 462 28.98 -3.95 -20.21
CA GLU A 462 29.00 -3.32 -18.89
C GLU A 462 28.60 -4.27 -17.75
N ARG A 463 28.18 -5.50 -18.07
CA ARG A 463 27.65 -6.46 -17.08
C ARG A 463 28.60 -6.70 -15.91
N GLY A 464 29.92 -6.85 -16.18
CA GLY A 464 30.90 -7.09 -15.13
C GLY A 464 31.00 -5.94 -14.14
N ALA A 465 31.06 -4.71 -14.63
CA ALA A 465 31.11 -3.51 -13.80
C ALA A 465 29.80 -3.28 -13.03
N ALA A 466 28.64 -3.48 -13.68
CA ALA A 466 27.33 -3.39 -13.03
C ALA A 466 27.17 -4.41 -11.89
N VAL A 467 27.59 -5.65 -12.11
CA VAL A 467 27.60 -6.71 -11.07
C VAL A 467 28.50 -6.30 -9.90
N ALA A 468 29.69 -5.73 -10.15
CA ALA A 468 30.56 -5.26 -9.08
C ALA A 468 29.95 -4.14 -8.23
N LEU A 469 29.17 -3.23 -8.85
CA LEU A 469 28.41 -2.21 -8.13
C LEU A 469 27.30 -2.84 -7.25
N LEU A 470 26.58 -3.84 -7.75
CA LEU A 470 25.58 -4.58 -6.98
C LEU A 470 26.20 -5.36 -5.83
N GLU A 471 27.34 -6.03 -6.04
CA GLU A 471 28.09 -6.73 -4.99
C GLU A 471 28.52 -5.76 -3.88
N LYS A 472 29.01 -4.56 -4.24
CA LYS A 472 29.35 -3.49 -3.30
C LYS A 472 28.10 -3.02 -2.51
N ALA A 473 26.98 -2.82 -3.18
CA ALA A 473 25.73 -2.43 -2.54
C ALA A 473 25.21 -3.53 -1.58
N ALA A 474 25.32 -4.80 -1.97
CA ALA A 474 24.95 -5.94 -1.14
C ALA A 474 25.83 -6.08 0.11
N ALA A 475 27.10 -5.67 0.05
CA ALA A 475 28.05 -5.79 1.16
C ALA A 475 28.00 -4.61 2.16
N SER A 476 27.65 -3.39 1.75
CA SER A 476 27.89 -2.18 2.55
C SER A 476 26.72 -1.20 2.70
N GLY A 477 25.62 -1.42 2.03
CA GLY A 477 24.45 -0.53 2.08
C GLY A 477 23.59 -0.69 3.35
N PRO A 478 22.57 0.17 3.52
CA PRO A 478 21.47 -0.08 4.46
C PRO A 478 20.80 -1.44 4.19
N TYR A 479 20.19 -2.04 5.21
CA TYR A 479 19.61 -3.39 5.12
C TYR A 479 18.73 -3.59 3.88
N VAL A 480 17.78 -2.69 3.63
CA VAL A 480 16.85 -2.79 2.49
C VAL A 480 17.58 -2.78 1.14
N LEU A 481 18.66 -1.99 1.01
CA LEU A 481 19.47 -1.94 -0.21
C LEU A 481 20.31 -3.21 -0.39
N ARG A 482 20.92 -3.72 0.71
CA ARG A 482 21.68 -4.97 0.67
C ARG A 482 20.80 -6.14 0.24
N ARG A 483 19.57 -6.21 0.79
CA ARG A 483 18.60 -7.24 0.43
C ARG A 483 18.21 -7.13 -1.05
N GLU A 484 17.86 -5.93 -1.53
CA GLU A 484 17.51 -5.72 -2.93
C GLU A 484 18.66 -6.04 -3.86
N ALA A 485 19.86 -5.56 -3.55
CA ALA A 485 21.06 -5.87 -4.36
C ALA A 485 21.34 -7.38 -4.40
N GLY A 486 21.21 -8.08 -3.28
CA GLY A 486 21.30 -9.54 -3.21
C GLY A 486 20.26 -10.24 -4.10
N ALA A 487 19.00 -9.80 -4.04
CA ALA A 487 17.93 -10.32 -4.88
C ALA A 487 18.21 -10.11 -6.37
N GLN A 488 18.72 -8.94 -6.76
CA GLN A 488 19.09 -8.66 -8.16
C GLN A 488 20.31 -9.49 -8.60
N LEU A 489 21.30 -9.68 -7.73
CA LEU A 489 22.43 -10.60 -8.01
C LEU A 489 21.94 -12.03 -8.24
N GLY A 490 21.01 -12.53 -7.42
CA GLY A 490 20.39 -13.84 -7.61
C GLY A 490 19.70 -13.98 -8.97
N LYS A 491 18.92 -12.97 -9.39
CA LYS A 491 18.29 -12.93 -10.73
C LYS A 491 19.30 -12.92 -11.88
N LEU A 492 20.50 -12.38 -11.64
CA LEU A 492 21.60 -12.37 -12.59
C LEU A 492 22.42 -13.68 -12.58
N GLY A 493 22.02 -14.66 -11.76
CA GLY A 493 22.75 -15.94 -11.59
C GLY A 493 24.07 -15.81 -10.84
N ARG A 494 24.21 -14.79 -9.98
CA ARG A 494 25.41 -14.54 -9.18
C ARG A 494 25.21 -15.02 -7.74
N PRO A 495 26.29 -15.39 -7.03
CA PRO A 495 26.21 -15.69 -5.60
C PRO A 495 25.60 -14.52 -4.83
N VAL A 496 24.67 -14.82 -3.93
CA VAL A 496 24.05 -13.83 -3.05
C VAL A 496 24.86 -13.81 -1.75
N PRO A 497 25.46 -12.66 -1.36
CA PRO A 497 26.16 -12.55 -0.08
C PRO A 497 25.22 -12.81 1.10
N PRO A 498 25.70 -13.38 2.22
CA PRO A 498 24.92 -13.49 3.43
C PRO A 498 24.40 -12.11 3.87
N LEU A 499 23.12 -12.05 4.20
CA LEU A 499 22.49 -10.80 4.62
C LEU A 499 22.81 -10.54 6.10
N GLU A 500 23.63 -9.54 6.36
CA GLU A 500 23.98 -9.11 7.70
C GLU A 500 22.77 -8.48 8.42
N PRO A 501 22.67 -8.57 9.77
CA PRO A 501 21.54 -8.04 10.53
C PRO A 501 21.19 -6.59 10.20
N ALA A 502 19.89 -6.30 10.21
CA ALA A 502 19.34 -4.97 9.88
C ALA A 502 19.76 -3.91 10.94
N GLU A 503 19.68 -4.26 12.23
CA GLU A 503 20.05 -3.40 13.35
C GLU A 503 21.19 -4.02 14.16
N LYS A 504 22.28 -3.26 14.34
CA LYS A 504 23.48 -3.74 15.08
C LYS A 504 23.69 -3.05 16.44
N GLY A 505 22.89 -2.03 16.75
CA GLY A 505 23.21 -1.10 17.88
C GLY A 505 22.30 -1.15 19.09
N LYS A 506 21.20 -1.92 19.04
CA LYS A 506 20.23 -2.02 20.15
C LYS A 506 20.42 -3.35 20.88
N GLY A 507 20.59 -3.32 22.20
CA GLY A 507 20.62 -4.51 23.03
C GLY A 507 19.23 -4.99 23.46
N PRO A 508 19.12 -6.20 24.07
CA PRO A 508 17.83 -6.74 24.52
C PRO A 508 17.03 -5.85 25.47
N GLU A 509 17.73 -4.98 26.23
CA GLU A 509 17.10 -4.04 27.17
C GLU A 509 16.13 -3.07 26.48
N VAL A 510 16.43 -2.63 25.26
CA VAL A 510 15.55 -1.77 24.47
C VAL A 510 14.26 -2.49 24.12
N TYR A 511 14.36 -3.74 23.69
CA TYR A 511 13.19 -4.53 23.30
C TYR A 511 12.34 -4.94 24.50
N ARG A 512 12.97 -5.15 25.67
CA ARG A 512 12.27 -5.35 26.93
C ARG A 512 11.36 -4.16 27.27
N GLU A 513 11.88 -2.94 27.15
CA GLU A 513 11.09 -1.73 27.34
C GLU A 513 9.95 -1.64 26.31
N ILE A 514 10.22 -1.92 25.03
CA ILE A 514 9.19 -1.92 23.97
C ILE A 514 8.07 -2.90 24.33
N VAL A 515 8.39 -4.16 24.63
CA VAL A 515 7.39 -5.18 25.00
C VAL A 515 6.55 -4.74 26.20
N GLN A 516 7.17 -4.16 27.23
CA GLN A 516 6.44 -3.63 28.40
C GLN A 516 5.47 -2.50 28.04
N ARG A 517 5.88 -1.58 27.17
CA ARG A 517 5.08 -0.41 26.78
C ARG A 517 3.97 -0.74 25.80
N THR A 518 4.11 -1.81 25.01
CA THR A 518 3.19 -2.22 23.95
C THR A 518 2.29 -3.40 24.33
N ARG A 519 2.34 -3.86 25.57
CA ARG A 519 1.54 -4.99 26.07
C ARG A 519 0.02 -4.81 26.01
N ARG A 520 -0.46 -3.58 25.79
CA ARG A 520 -1.88 -3.22 25.70
C ARG A 520 -2.08 -2.26 24.55
N PRO A 521 -3.26 -2.29 23.94
CA PRO A 521 -3.65 -1.24 23.01
C PRO A 521 -3.52 0.14 23.62
N ARG A 522 -3.27 1.14 22.77
CA ARG A 522 -3.17 2.56 23.13
C ARG A 522 -4.16 3.34 22.27
N THR A 523 -4.58 4.50 22.73
CA THR A 523 -5.51 5.33 21.96
C THR A 523 -4.84 6.64 21.58
N VAL A 524 -5.02 7.06 20.33
CA VAL A 524 -4.59 8.37 19.85
C VAL A 524 -5.75 9.10 19.20
N GLU A 525 -5.72 10.41 19.25
CA GLU A 525 -6.63 11.29 18.51
C GLU A 525 -5.84 12.01 17.43
N ILE A 526 -6.25 11.83 16.18
CA ILE A 526 -5.76 12.56 15.02
C ILE A 526 -6.71 13.72 14.80
N ARG A 527 -6.28 14.93 15.14
CA ARG A 527 -7.05 16.17 14.90
C ARG A 527 -6.80 16.67 13.51
N THR A 528 -7.87 16.97 12.80
CA THR A 528 -7.83 17.46 11.43
C THR A 528 -8.73 18.68 11.27
N GLU A 529 -8.58 19.43 10.18
CA GLU A 529 -9.48 20.54 9.81
C GLU A 529 -10.96 20.09 9.64
N ARG A 530 -11.22 18.77 9.53
CA ARG A 530 -12.58 18.19 9.36
C ARG A 530 -13.17 17.63 10.65
N GLY A 531 -12.37 17.52 11.69
CA GLY A 531 -12.76 16.93 12.96
C GLY A 531 -11.70 15.97 13.50
N ALA A 532 -12.02 15.29 14.58
CA ALA A 532 -11.12 14.35 15.24
C ALA A 532 -11.43 12.90 14.83
N ILE A 533 -10.38 12.13 14.59
CA ILE A 533 -10.42 10.69 14.32
C ILE A 533 -9.74 10.01 15.50
N THR A 534 -10.46 9.18 16.25
CA THR A 534 -9.89 8.42 17.37
C THR A 534 -9.49 7.03 16.89
N VAL A 535 -8.22 6.70 17.05
CA VAL A 535 -7.62 5.43 16.65
C VAL A 535 -7.19 4.64 17.87
N ARG A 536 -7.64 3.39 17.98
CA ARG A 536 -7.10 2.40 18.89
C ARG A 536 -5.91 1.73 18.22
N LEU A 537 -4.72 1.92 18.75
CA LEU A 537 -3.49 1.28 18.27
C LEU A 537 -3.39 -0.13 18.82
N GLU A 538 -3.19 -1.11 17.96
CA GLU A 538 -3.04 -2.53 18.27
C GLU A 538 -1.58 -2.87 18.60
N CYS A 539 -1.05 -2.21 19.60
CA CYS A 539 0.36 -2.26 19.99
C CYS A 539 0.90 -3.69 20.27
N PRO A 540 0.10 -4.64 20.82
CA PRO A 540 0.57 -6.02 20.97
C PRO A 540 0.82 -6.73 19.63
N GLN A 541 0.14 -6.32 18.56
CA GLN A 541 0.26 -6.93 17.23
C GLN A 541 1.38 -6.29 16.39
N ALA A 542 1.72 -5.02 16.66
CA ALA A 542 2.72 -4.24 15.93
C ALA A 542 3.54 -3.34 16.86
N PRO A 543 4.34 -3.93 17.79
CA PRO A 543 5.02 -3.17 18.83
C PRO A 543 6.02 -2.14 18.32
N LEU A 544 6.83 -2.45 17.30
CA LEU A 544 7.81 -1.50 16.73
C LEU A 544 7.10 -0.35 16.02
N THR A 545 6.07 -0.66 15.24
CA THR A 545 5.25 0.30 14.50
C THR A 545 4.54 1.27 15.45
N CYS A 546 3.92 0.74 16.52
CA CYS A 546 3.23 1.59 17.50
C CYS A 546 4.19 2.50 18.27
N ILE A 547 5.35 2.01 18.72
CA ILE A 547 6.35 2.85 19.42
C ILE A 547 6.88 3.92 18.47
N ASN A 548 7.12 3.58 17.20
CA ASN A 548 7.53 4.53 16.18
C ASN A 548 6.46 5.63 15.99
N PHE A 549 5.21 5.24 15.74
CA PHE A 549 4.11 6.18 15.53
C PHE A 549 3.90 7.10 16.74
N LEU A 550 3.84 6.54 17.96
CA LEU A 550 3.70 7.32 19.20
C LEU A 550 4.89 8.24 19.45
N GLY A 551 6.11 7.79 19.12
CA GLY A 551 7.32 8.60 19.25
C GLY A 551 7.31 9.80 18.32
N LEU A 552 6.92 9.62 17.07
CA LEU A 552 6.77 10.70 16.08
C LEU A 552 5.65 11.66 16.47
N ALA A 553 4.50 11.14 16.90
CA ALA A 553 3.39 11.95 17.41
C ALA A 553 3.80 12.80 18.61
N GLY A 554 4.52 12.21 19.59
CA GLY A 554 5.03 12.92 20.76
C GLY A 554 6.04 14.03 20.45
N GLN A 555 6.72 13.96 19.30
CA GLN A 555 7.63 15.00 18.81
C GLN A 555 6.92 16.06 17.96
N GLY A 556 5.60 15.94 17.71
CA GLY A 556 4.86 16.83 16.83
C GLY A 556 5.21 16.65 15.34
N PHE A 557 5.79 15.49 14.97
CA PHE A 557 6.21 15.24 13.58
C PHE A 557 5.05 15.34 12.58
N TYR A 558 3.85 14.96 13.00
CA TYR A 558 2.67 14.97 12.14
C TYR A 558 1.99 16.35 12.06
N ASP A 559 2.36 17.30 12.92
CA ASP A 559 1.69 18.60 13.03
C ASP A 559 1.88 19.41 11.74
N GLY A 560 0.77 19.74 11.08
CA GLY A 560 0.75 20.49 9.82
C GLY A 560 0.99 19.65 8.55
N LEU A 561 1.29 18.36 8.67
CA LEU A 561 1.36 17.47 7.51
C LEU A 561 -0.02 17.28 6.88
N THR A 562 -0.05 16.88 5.61
CA THR A 562 -1.30 16.75 4.88
C THR A 562 -1.66 15.30 4.57
N PHE A 563 -2.95 15.05 4.34
CA PHE A 563 -3.39 13.87 3.60
C PHE A 563 -3.06 14.07 2.13
N HIS A 564 -1.86 13.66 1.75
CA HIS A 564 -1.29 13.86 0.41
C HIS A 564 -1.89 12.93 -0.65
N ARG A 565 -2.59 11.87 -0.24
CA ARG A 565 -3.30 10.94 -1.11
C ARG A 565 -4.67 10.60 -0.51
N VAL A 566 -5.71 10.84 -1.29
CA VAL A 566 -7.10 10.50 -0.95
C VAL A 566 -7.69 9.78 -2.14
N VAL A 567 -8.02 8.52 -1.97
CA VAL A 567 -8.64 7.69 -3.00
C VAL A 567 -10.01 7.23 -2.48
N PRO A 568 -11.10 7.85 -2.94
CA PRO A 568 -12.45 7.51 -2.50
C PRO A 568 -12.71 5.99 -2.61
N ASP A 569 -13.44 5.42 -1.65
CA ASP A 569 -13.73 3.99 -1.55
C ASP A 569 -12.48 3.09 -1.47
N PHE A 570 -11.33 3.66 -1.08
CA PHE A 570 -10.10 2.91 -0.87
C PHE A 570 -9.40 3.37 0.41
N VAL A 571 -8.58 4.43 0.35
CA VAL A 571 -7.79 4.91 1.50
C VAL A 571 -7.64 6.43 1.53
N ILE A 572 -7.40 6.97 2.74
CA ILE A 572 -6.73 8.25 2.95
C ILE A 572 -5.33 7.98 3.49
N GLN A 573 -4.32 8.69 3.00
CA GLN A 573 -2.91 8.48 3.36
C GLN A 573 -2.25 9.81 3.72
N GLY A 574 -1.54 9.82 4.85
CA GLY A 574 -0.83 10.97 5.38
C GLY A 574 0.50 10.59 6.02
N GLY A 575 1.12 11.55 6.73
CA GLY A 575 2.38 11.31 7.46
C GLY A 575 3.64 11.47 6.61
N ASP A 576 3.52 12.05 5.41
CA ASP A 576 4.63 12.37 4.54
C ASP A 576 5.03 13.84 4.67
N PRO A 577 6.27 14.17 5.13
CA PRO A 577 6.74 15.55 5.23
C PRO A 577 6.94 16.26 3.88
N HIS A 578 7.13 15.52 2.76
CA HIS A 578 7.22 16.10 1.42
C HIS A 578 5.85 16.31 0.78
N GLY A 579 4.84 15.53 1.19
CA GLY A 579 3.48 15.62 0.67
C GLY A 579 3.31 15.10 -0.75
N ASP A 580 4.21 14.22 -1.22
CA ASP A 580 4.19 13.61 -2.56
C ASP A 580 4.30 12.08 -2.55
N GLY A 581 4.41 11.48 -1.39
CA GLY A 581 4.57 10.04 -1.18
C GLY A 581 6.01 9.59 -0.94
N THR A 582 7.01 10.46 -1.11
CA THR A 582 8.43 10.07 -1.06
C THR A 582 9.12 10.39 0.26
N GLY A 583 8.49 11.17 1.13
CA GLY A 583 9.06 11.60 2.40
C GLY A 583 8.88 10.61 3.55
N GLY A 584 9.74 10.74 4.56
CA GLY A 584 9.70 9.91 5.76
C GLY A 584 10.50 10.52 6.93
N PRO A 585 10.65 9.80 8.04
CA PRO A 585 11.28 10.31 9.27
C PRO A 585 12.82 10.27 9.23
N GLY A 586 13.42 9.92 8.10
CA GLY A 586 14.87 9.76 7.94
C GLY A 586 15.40 8.38 8.30
N TYR A 587 14.52 7.42 8.57
CA TYR A 587 14.85 6.00 8.83
C TYR A 587 13.68 5.11 8.42
N VAL A 588 13.89 3.80 8.43
CA VAL A 588 12.83 2.80 8.21
C VAL A 588 12.72 1.84 9.38
N ILE A 589 11.54 1.25 9.55
CA ILE A 589 11.24 0.18 10.49
C ILE A 589 10.88 -1.11 9.74
N ARG A 590 10.98 -2.23 10.47
CA ARG A 590 10.62 -3.55 9.94
C ARG A 590 9.11 -3.70 9.86
N ASP A 591 8.68 -4.48 8.87
CA ASP A 591 7.28 -4.85 8.75
C ASP A 591 6.87 -5.78 9.89
N GLU A 592 5.70 -5.52 10.45
CA GLU A 592 5.09 -6.34 11.49
C GLU A 592 3.78 -6.93 10.97
N ILE A 593 3.88 -7.64 9.83
CA ILE A 593 2.72 -8.27 9.21
C ILE A 593 2.02 -9.14 10.24
N ASN A 594 0.69 -9.03 10.30
CA ASN A 594 -0.14 -9.69 11.30
C ASN A 594 -1.50 -10.13 10.74
N ARG A 595 -2.31 -10.82 11.54
CA ARG A 595 -3.59 -11.41 11.13
C ARG A 595 -4.77 -10.42 11.14
N LEU A 596 -4.56 -9.17 11.53
CA LEU A 596 -5.60 -8.14 11.48
C LEU A 596 -6.00 -7.87 10.03
N ARG A 597 -7.27 -7.54 9.83
CA ARG A 597 -7.85 -7.36 8.50
C ARG A 597 -8.03 -5.89 8.17
N TYR A 598 -7.93 -5.57 6.89
CA TYR A 598 -8.20 -4.23 6.37
C TYR A 598 -9.69 -4.01 6.14
N GLU A 599 -10.47 -4.03 7.23
CA GLU A 599 -11.85 -3.55 7.22
C GLU A 599 -11.89 -2.01 7.14
N ARG A 600 -13.08 -1.40 6.96
CA ARG A 600 -13.20 0.07 7.00
C ARG A 600 -12.68 0.62 8.32
N GLY A 601 -11.82 1.62 8.26
CA GLY A 601 -11.20 2.26 9.43
C GLY A 601 -9.92 1.58 9.93
N ALA A 602 -9.46 0.50 9.29
CA ALA A 602 -8.16 -0.08 9.62
C ALA A 602 -7.01 0.90 9.28
N VAL A 603 -6.04 0.99 10.19
CA VAL A 603 -4.86 1.87 10.04
C VAL A 603 -3.65 1.02 9.71
N GLY A 604 -3.06 1.25 8.54
CA GLY A 604 -1.91 0.52 8.02
C GLY A 604 -0.68 1.40 7.83
N MET A 605 0.51 0.78 7.93
CA MET A 605 1.79 1.41 7.59
C MET A 605 1.97 1.41 6.07
N ALA A 606 2.20 2.58 5.47
CA ALA A 606 2.50 2.67 4.05
C ALA A 606 3.96 2.26 3.78
N LEU A 607 4.16 1.55 2.67
CA LEU A 607 5.44 0.96 2.28
C LEU A 607 5.78 1.30 0.82
N ALA A 608 7.07 1.46 0.52
CA ALA A 608 7.63 1.49 -0.82
C ALA A 608 8.28 0.14 -1.22
N GLY A 609 7.95 -0.89 -0.48
CA GLY A 609 8.47 -2.25 -0.57
C GLY A 609 8.63 -2.84 0.83
N PRO A 610 8.97 -4.12 0.98
CA PRO A 610 9.10 -4.75 2.29
C PRO A 610 10.12 -4.02 3.18
N ASP A 611 9.82 -3.87 4.48
CA ASP A 611 10.68 -3.24 5.49
C ASP A 611 11.04 -1.77 5.23
N THR A 612 10.18 -1.04 4.52
CA THR A 612 10.37 0.40 4.25
C THR A 612 9.41 1.29 5.04
N GLY A 613 8.71 0.77 6.02
CA GLY A 613 7.83 1.53 6.90
C GLY A 613 8.56 2.71 7.56
N GLY A 614 7.88 3.83 7.74
CA GLY A 614 8.46 5.05 8.31
C GLY A 614 7.43 5.87 9.09
N SER A 615 7.06 7.02 8.56
CA SER A 615 6.03 7.89 9.13
C SER A 615 4.70 7.85 8.38
N GLN A 616 4.69 7.38 7.13
CA GLN A 616 3.47 7.38 6.33
C GLN A 616 2.51 6.28 6.79
N PHE A 617 1.26 6.64 6.96
CA PHE A 617 0.18 5.72 7.32
C PHE A 617 -1.04 5.96 6.42
N PHE A 618 -1.88 4.94 6.30
CA PHE A 618 -3.17 5.07 5.61
C PHE A 618 -4.31 4.51 6.46
N ILE A 619 -5.52 5.02 6.20
CA ILE A 619 -6.76 4.55 6.82
C ILE A 619 -7.70 4.10 5.70
N THR A 620 -8.25 2.91 5.80
CA THR A 620 -9.15 2.34 4.79
C THR A 620 -10.55 2.97 4.87
N LEU A 621 -11.12 3.29 3.71
CA LEU A 621 -12.48 3.82 3.57
C LEU A 621 -13.54 2.74 3.30
N SER A 622 -13.11 1.55 2.90
CA SER A 622 -13.93 0.36 2.70
C SER A 622 -13.07 -0.88 2.91
N PRO A 623 -13.64 -2.10 3.04
CA PRO A 623 -12.86 -3.33 3.21
C PRO A 623 -11.92 -3.59 2.03
N GLN A 624 -10.65 -3.92 2.34
CA GLN A 624 -9.59 -4.12 1.35
C GLN A 624 -8.87 -5.47 1.56
N PRO A 625 -9.53 -6.62 1.34
CA PRO A 625 -8.97 -7.94 1.66
C PRO A 625 -7.64 -8.27 0.97
N HIS A 626 -7.34 -7.61 -0.15
CA HIS A 626 -6.07 -7.79 -0.85
C HIS A 626 -4.86 -7.17 -0.15
N LEU A 627 -5.08 -6.27 0.82
CA LEU A 627 -4.01 -5.71 1.64
C LEU A 627 -3.69 -6.59 2.84
N ASP A 628 -4.57 -7.54 3.19
CA ASP A 628 -4.39 -8.46 4.31
C ASP A 628 -3.11 -9.28 4.14
N GLY A 629 -2.26 -9.27 5.16
CA GLY A 629 -0.97 -9.97 5.13
C GLY A 629 0.06 -9.36 4.16
N GLY A 630 -0.17 -8.16 3.62
CA GLY A 630 0.78 -7.45 2.77
C GLY A 630 1.31 -6.17 3.39
N TYR A 631 0.61 -5.65 4.39
CA TYR A 631 0.97 -4.42 5.10
C TYR A 631 0.69 -4.60 6.59
N THR A 632 1.49 -3.93 7.43
CA THR A 632 1.28 -3.92 8.88
C THR A 632 0.01 -3.16 9.24
N VAL A 633 -1.02 -3.86 9.76
CA VAL A 633 -2.14 -3.21 10.45
C VAL A 633 -1.71 -2.90 11.88
N PHE A 634 -1.76 -1.64 12.30
CA PHE A 634 -1.35 -1.26 13.65
C PHE A 634 -2.41 -0.48 14.43
N GLY A 635 -3.61 -0.31 13.86
CA GLY A 635 -4.71 0.35 14.56
C GLY A 635 -6.04 0.25 13.84
N GLU A 636 -7.09 0.69 14.50
CA GLU A 636 -8.44 0.84 13.94
C GLU A 636 -9.10 2.12 14.46
N VAL A 637 -9.94 2.73 13.63
CA VAL A 637 -10.75 3.88 13.99
C VAL A 637 -11.91 3.43 14.88
N VAL A 638 -11.99 3.96 16.10
CA VAL A 638 -13.02 3.62 17.08
C VAL A 638 -14.03 4.77 17.30
N ALA A 639 -13.71 5.99 16.84
CA ALA A 639 -14.63 7.13 16.79
C ALA A 639 -14.20 8.10 15.69
N GLY A 640 -15.14 8.90 15.15
CA GLY A 640 -14.89 9.84 14.08
C GLY A 640 -14.85 9.17 12.69
N ALA A 641 -15.52 8.03 12.51
CA ALA A 641 -15.56 7.34 11.21
C ALA A 641 -16.25 8.19 10.12
N GLU A 642 -17.17 9.08 10.50
CA GLU A 642 -17.80 10.06 9.59
C GLU A 642 -16.83 11.14 9.11
N VAL A 643 -15.78 11.43 9.88
CA VAL A 643 -14.72 12.38 9.48
C VAL A 643 -13.90 11.83 8.33
N LEU A 644 -13.70 10.50 8.26
CA LEU A 644 -12.94 9.86 7.18
C LEU A 644 -13.51 10.22 5.80
N ASP A 645 -14.85 10.25 5.66
CA ASP A 645 -15.53 10.57 4.40
C ASP A 645 -15.46 12.06 4.03
N GLN A 646 -15.07 12.92 4.99
CA GLN A 646 -14.95 14.36 4.78
C GLN A 646 -13.52 14.79 4.44
N ILE A 647 -12.51 13.92 4.69
CA ILE A 647 -11.11 14.22 4.39
C ILE A 647 -10.93 14.42 2.88
N ARG A 648 -10.22 15.47 2.53
CA ARG A 648 -9.92 15.89 1.16
C ARG A 648 -8.42 15.88 0.91
N LEU A 649 -8.05 15.76 -0.34
CA LEU A 649 -6.65 15.87 -0.74
C LEU A 649 -6.06 17.22 -0.30
N GLY A 650 -5.03 17.18 0.53
CA GLY A 650 -4.36 18.35 1.07
C GLY A 650 -4.88 18.84 2.42
N ASP A 651 -5.95 18.26 2.98
CA ASP A 651 -6.40 18.59 4.34
C ASP A 651 -5.28 18.28 5.35
N LYS A 652 -5.16 19.13 6.37
CA LYS A 652 -4.06 19.05 7.34
C LYS A 652 -4.39 18.14 8.52
N ILE A 653 -3.37 17.45 8.97
CA ILE A 653 -3.29 16.89 10.31
C ILE A 653 -2.83 18.03 11.22
N GLU A 654 -3.74 18.55 12.05
CA GLU A 654 -3.40 19.63 12.98
C GLU A 654 -2.51 19.11 14.12
N LYS A 655 -2.83 17.91 14.60
CA LYS A 655 -2.09 17.28 15.69
C LYS A 655 -2.42 15.79 15.83
N VAL A 656 -1.45 15.00 16.29
CA VAL A 656 -1.68 13.63 16.78
C VAL A 656 -1.33 13.59 18.26
N VAL A 657 -2.29 13.20 19.10
CA VAL A 657 -2.10 13.16 20.55
C VAL A 657 -2.52 11.80 21.12
N GLU A 658 -1.74 11.28 22.05
CA GLU A 658 -2.15 10.11 22.81
C GLU A 658 -3.23 10.50 23.84
N VAL A 659 -4.32 9.74 23.87
CA VAL A 659 -5.45 9.93 24.79
C VAL A 659 -5.37 8.85 25.87
N ARG A 660 -5.57 9.23 27.13
CA ARG A 660 -5.50 8.31 28.28
C ARG A 660 -6.83 7.62 28.54
#